data_1d20f895986ba9d93b3f6731b5f75737
#
_entry.id   1d20f895986ba9d93b3f6731b5f75737
#
_cell.length_a   1.000
_cell.length_b   1.000
_cell.length_c   1.000
_cell.angle_alpha   90.00
_cell.angle_beta   90.00
_cell.angle_gamma   90.00
#
_symmetry.space_group_name_H-M   'P 1'
#
loop_
_entity.id
_entity.type
_entity.pdbx_description
1 polymer ?
#
loop_
_entity_poly.entity_id
_entity_poly.type
_entity_poly.pdbx_seq_one_letter_code
_entity_poly.pdbx_strand_id
1 'polypeptide(L)'
;GGQNWTEDFRQQFARLRGYDPLPYLPILFGQKVGGGEVARRFNWDMERTVSDLFVENDFGVYHQMLTAAKLTMCFEPYKGPFDTIPSTAECDVPMGEFWTFSKKPVMRAVAAAAQSLGRTVVGAESFTGRPTDSHWEEDPGFLKPFADTAAADGINQFYLHDWPLQPFGADVAPGMTCGWWGTHFGENQTWFEPGKDFFRYLARLSFMLQQGQVVTDFCTLDFAMDDGDAISDAQLLASHVEGNQLVLASGRRYALLALAPESTLMLPEVAAKLKSLVSDGARVLGPKPTASPSLADYPKCDAEVAGIADELWGSGATSEGRTVGRGTVYSGAAVTDVLAGLHLPPDVQLQGAAAAAVRVIHRRDDQSDIYFLANLGGTEADLVAKVHPTHATGAPELWYPTTGDHAAAAAWTVDAGGVSVPLALAPHESLFVTFGTEDRPADGAVDPIVSMTRPSGGPAALSQTSACHVATVDGQLHLQTSEPGEYRLETAGHQTADVTVPPLSPPIAVSGPWSLQFTPGRRAPAQSHLDALSSWTLSTDPTVKYFSGTGTYSTDVQVAADALAGGRSVILDMGDVRSLAQVKVNGHDLGVLWVAPFRVDVTRALHAGGNHLEVAVTNDWHNRLIGDEAQPADVQWGNVAVYNHKTPEGRPLTEFPQWLVGGDPRPQGGRFTFTSWNYFTAKSKLDDAGLLGPVTLQAQADVAVPKDSFHRPTESK
;
A
#
# COMPACT_ATOMS: atom_id res chain seq x y z
N GLY A 1 7.46 29.68 9.30
CA GLY A 1 7.04 30.96 8.77
C GLY A 1 7.69 31.18 7.42
N GLY A 2 6.90 31.05 6.34
CA GLY A 2 7.43 31.22 5.00
C GLY A 2 7.88 32.64 4.73
N GLN A 3 9.01 32.82 4.07
CA GLN A 3 9.40 34.09 3.45
C GLN A 3 8.59 34.23 2.16
N ASN A 4 7.63 35.10 2.17
CA ASN A 4 6.78 35.39 1.02
C ASN A 4 7.06 36.76 0.38
N TRP A 5 8.18 37.42 0.72
CA TRP A 5 8.64 38.66 0.16
C TRP A 5 10.17 38.78 0.17
N THR A 6 10.77 39.04 -1.02
CA THR A 6 12.20 39.33 -1.23
C THR A 6 12.37 40.68 -1.90
N GLU A 7 13.61 41.19 -2.03
CA GLU A 7 13.88 42.51 -2.68
C GLU A 7 13.34 42.54 -4.11
N ASP A 8 13.46 41.46 -4.85
CA ASP A 8 13.01 41.37 -6.26
C ASP A 8 11.55 40.90 -6.42
N PHE A 9 10.85 40.57 -5.33
CA PHE A 9 9.51 39.95 -5.41
C PHE A 9 8.54 40.77 -6.27
N ARG A 10 8.53 42.12 -6.08
CA ARG A 10 7.67 43.02 -6.88
C ARG A 10 7.91 42.90 -8.37
N GLN A 11 9.19 42.80 -8.77
CA GLN A 11 9.57 42.67 -10.19
C GLN A 11 9.18 41.30 -10.73
N GLN A 12 9.41 40.24 -9.96
CA GLN A 12 9.03 38.88 -10.33
C GLN A 12 7.50 38.73 -10.41
N PHE A 13 6.77 39.30 -9.47
CA PHE A 13 5.31 39.33 -9.53
C PHE A 13 4.83 40.02 -10.83
N ALA A 14 5.37 41.21 -11.12
CA ALA A 14 5.01 41.92 -12.35
C ALA A 14 5.37 41.15 -13.62
N ARG A 15 6.50 40.43 -13.62
CA ARG A 15 6.90 39.53 -14.73
C ARG A 15 5.89 38.40 -14.92
N LEU A 16 5.47 37.75 -13.82
CA LEU A 16 4.62 36.56 -13.87
C LEU A 16 3.13 36.90 -14.02
N ARG A 17 2.66 38.00 -13.45
CA ARG A 17 1.22 38.38 -13.42
C ARG A 17 0.86 39.54 -14.35
N GLY A 18 1.84 40.24 -14.92
CA GLY A 18 1.60 41.33 -15.87
C GLY A 18 1.17 42.66 -15.28
N TYR A 19 1.14 42.81 -13.92
CA TYR A 19 0.79 44.07 -13.27
C TYR A 19 1.60 44.28 -11.98
N ASP A 20 1.59 45.53 -11.47
CA ASP A 20 2.30 45.90 -10.25
C ASP A 20 1.49 45.50 -8.99
N PRO A 21 2.01 44.70 -8.05
CA PRO A 21 1.29 44.30 -6.85
C PRO A 21 1.15 45.45 -5.83
N LEU A 22 1.98 46.48 -5.92
CA LEU A 22 2.10 47.50 -4.85
C LEU A 22 0.76 48.17 -4.44
N PRO A 23 -0.14 48.56 -5.37
CA PRO A 23 -1.43 49.13 -5.01
C PRO A 23 -2.35 48.19 -4.23
N TYR A 24 -2.12 46.89 -4.33
CA TYR A 24 -2.98 45.84 -3.75
C TYR A 24 -2.43 45.23 -2.47
N LEU A 25 -1.17 45.49 -2.09
CA LEU A 25 -0.54 44.93 -0.88
C LEU A 25 -1.35 45.19 0.41
N PRO A 26 -2.09 46.30 0.60
CA PRO A 26 -2.92 46.48 1.79
C PRO A 26 -3.96 45.34 1.98
N ILE A 27 -4.35 44.62 0.93
CA ILE A 27 -5.26 43.47 0.99
C ILE A 27 -4.71 42.38 1.91
N LEU A 28 -3.40 42.14 1.88
CA LEU A 28 -2.73 41.11 2.72
C LEU A 28 -2.84 41.45 4.22
N PHE A 29 -3.13 42.70 4.56
CA PHE A 29 -3.34 43.15 5.92
C PHE A 29 -4.83 43.40 6.24
N GLY A 30 -5.73 42.79 5.46
CA GLY A 30 -7.18 42.87 5.67
C GLY A 30 -7.83 44.19 5.25
N GLN A 31 -7.10 45.08 4.53
CA GLN A 31 -7.66 46.31 4.01
C GLN A 31 -8.51 46.07 2.77
N LYS A 32 -9.57 46.87 2.61
CA LYS A 32 -10.45 46.77 1.43
C LYS A 32 -9.89 47.64 0.29
N VAL A 33 -9.39 47.02 -0.78
CA VAL A 33 -8.97 47.64 -2.01
C VAL A 33 -9.76 47.05 -3.17
N GLY A 34 -10.49 47.89 -3.90
CA GLY A 34 -11.22 47.45 -5.11
C GLY A 34 -12.41 46.50 -4.90
N GLY A 35 -12.71 46.14 -3.65
CA GLY A 35 -13.80 45.22 -3.33
C GLY A 35 -13.36 43.75 -3.13
N GLY A 36 -14.33 42.90 -2.78
CA GLY A 36 -14.04 41.48 -2.44
C GLY A 36 -13.50 40.65 -3.59
N GLU A 37 -13.96 40.92 -4.81
CA GLU A 37 -13.52 40.20 -6.01
C GLU A 37 -12.06 40.54 -6.34
N VAL A 38 -11.68 41.80 -6.29
CA VAL A 38 -10.29 42.23 -6.47
C VAL A 38 -9.38 41.54 -5.43
N ALA A 39 -9.83 41.53 -4.16
CA ALA A 39 -9.06 40.93 -3.09
C ALA A 39 -8.88 39.40 -3.30
N ARG A 40 -9.93 38.69 -3.72
CA ARG A 40 -9.86 37.24 -4.00
C ARG A 40 -8.83 36.94 -5.09
N ARG A 41 -8.88 37.70 -6.20
CA ARG A 41 -7.98 37.50 -7.37
C ARG A 41 -6.54 37.88 -7.02
N PHE A 42 -6.34 38.99 -6.29
CA PHE A 42 -4.99 39.36 -5.86
C PHE A 42 -4.37 38.34 -4.93
N ASN A 43 -5.13 37.79 -3.99
CA ASN A 43 -4.63 36.70 -3.14
C ASN A 43 -4.26 35.47 -3.95
N TRP A 44 -5.08 35.08 -4.92
CA TRP A 44 -4.76 33.98 -5.83
C TRP A 44 -3.45 34.26 -6.61
N ASP A 45 -3.28 35.45 -7.16
CA ASP A 45 -2.07 35.85 -7.86
C ASP A 45 -0.83 35.84 -6.96
N MET A 46 -0.99 36.24 -5.69
CA MET A 46 0.09 36.17 -4.69
C MET A 46 0.49 34.71 -4.39
N GLU A 47 -0.47 33.87 -4.10
CA GLU A 47 -0.23 32.44 -3.84
C GLU A 47 0.42 31.75 -5.03
N ARG A 48 -0.12 31.96 -6.22
CA ARG A 48 0.43 31.40 -7.46
C ARG A 48 1.84 31.94 -7.76
N THR A 49 2.11 33.23 -7.49
CA THR A 49 3.46 33.80 -7.70
C THR A 49 4.47 33.18 -6.74
N VAL A 50 4.11 32.97 -5.47
CA VAL A 50 4.98 32.30 -4.52
C VAL A 50 5.26 30.88 -4.99
N SER A 51 4.23 30.13 -5.40
CA SER A 51 4.38 28.79 -5.94
C SER A 51 5.31 28.72 -7.14
N ASP A 52 5.09 29.59 -8.15
CA ASP A 52 5.90 29.65 -9.36
C ASP A 52 7.38 29.97 -9.05
N LEU A 53 7.63 30.86 -8.09
CA LEU A 53 8.98 31.23 -7.69
C LEU A 53 9.69 30.10 -6.91
N PHE A 54 8.98 29.31 -6.13
CA PHE A 54 9.56 28.10 -5.54
C PHE A 54 9.96 27.11 -6.62
N VAL A 55 9.08 26.85 -7.59
CA VAL A 55 9.37 25.95 -8.70
C VAL A 55 10.58 26.44 -9.50
N GLU A 56 10.61 27.74 -9.90
CA GLU A 56 11.67 28.27 -10.75
C GLU A 56 13.01 28.44 -10.00
N ASN A 57 12.99 29.07 -8.81
CA ASN A 57 14.20 29.57 -8.15
C ASN A 57 14.69 28.73 -6.98
N ASP A 58 13.91 27.80 -6.48
CA ASP A 58 14.30 26.86 -5.44
C ASP A 58 14.47 25.46 -6.05
N PHE A 59 13.38 24.76 -6.33
CA PHE A 59 13.43 23.39 -6.81
C PHE A 59 14.15 23.25 -8.14
N GLY A 60 13.82 24.09 -9.13
CA GLY A 60 14.44 24.07 -10.45
C GLY A 60 15.95 24.34 -10.39
N VAL A 61 16.38 25.27 -9.54
CA VAL A 61 17.81 25.55 -9.35
C VAL A 61 18.53 24.38 -8.67
N TYR A 62 17.94 23.82 -7.60
CA TYR A 62 18.51 22.62 -6.97
C TYR A 62 18.57 21.45 -7.93
N HIS A 63 17.52 21.18 -8.68
CA HIS A 63 17.49 20.11 -9.69
C HIS A 63 18.61 20.27 -10.72
N GLN A 64 18.80 21.49 -11.26
CA GLN A 64 19.88 21.78 -12.20
C GLN A 64 21.27 21.56 -11.58
N MET A 65 21.49 22.01 -10.34
CA MET A 65 22.75 21.84 -9.63
C MET A 65 23.06 20.36 -9.35
N LEU A 66 22.06 19.60 -8.87
CA LEU A 66 22.20 18.18 -8.59
C LEU A 66 22.43 17.38 -9.89
N THR A 67 21.69 17.68 -10.93
CA THR A 67 21.89 17.05 -12.27
C THR A 67 23.31 17.32 -12.80
N ALA A 68 23.81 18.56 -12.69
CA ALA A 68 25.18 18.90 -13.09
C ALA A 68 26.23 18.13 -12.25
N ALA A 69 25.94 17.85 -10.99
CA ALA A 69 26.74 17.03 -10.10
C ALA A 69 26.54 15.51 -10.29
N LYS A 70 25.66 15.07 -11.20
CA LYS A 70 25.25 13.67 -11.43
C LYS A 70 24.62 13.04 -10.18
N LEU A 71 23.87 13.82 -9.45
CA LEU A 71 23.06 13.39 -8.29
C LEU A 71 21.59 13.40 -8.65
N THR A 72 20.84 12.53 -8.00
CA THR A 72 19.38 12.43 -8.12
C THR A 72 18.72 13.31 -7.08
N MET A 73 17.78 14.15 -7.50
CA MET A 73 16.97 14.95 -6.59
C MET A 73 15.77 14.15 -6.10
N CYS A 74 15.69 14.00 -4.78
CA CYS A 74 14.57 13.39 -4.08
C CYS A 74 14.04 14.39 -3.06
N PHE A 75 12.74 14.72 -3.13
CA PHE A 75 12.12 15.62 -2.16
C PHE A 75 10.60 15.47 -2.10
N GLU A 76 9.97 16.12 -1.12
CA GLU A 76 8.53 16.08 -0.82
C GLU A 76 7.83 17.33 -1.35
N PRO A 77 7.21 17.30 -2.55
CA PRO A 77 6.60 18.46 -3.20
C PRO A 77 5.19 18.75 -2.66
N TYR A 78 4.97 18.81 -1.33
CA TYR A 78 3.66 19.02 -0.73
C TYR A 78 3.72 19.86 0.55
N LYS A 79 2.55 20.36 0.99
CA LYS A 79 2.35 21.16 2.23
C LYS A 79 3.17 22.46 2.32
N GLY A 80 3.83 22.87 1.25
CA GLY A 80 4.53 24.16 1.18
C GLY A 80 3.63 25.28 0.66
N PRO A 81 4.15 26.49 0.54
CA PRO A 81 3.49 27.60 -0.14
C PRO A 81 3.65 27.46 -1.67
N PHE A 82 3.52 26.25 -2.19
CA PHE A 82 3.67 25.90 -3.60
C PHE A 82 2.71 24.79 -3.96
N ASP A 83 2.36 24.69 -5.25
CA ASP A 83 1.47 23.68 -5.79
C ASP A 83 2.22 22.37 -6.00
N THR A 84 1.64 21.26 -5.53
CA THR A 84 2.25 19.92 -5.58
C THR A 84 2.55 19.48 -7.02
N ILE A 85 1.58 19.66 -7.95
CA ILE A 85 1.71 19.13 -9.31
C ILE A 85 2.87 19.78 -10.09
N PRO A 86 2.97 21.13 -10.19
CA PRO A 86 4.13 21.74 -10.85
C PRO A 86 5.45 21.50 -10.12
N SER A 87 5.45 21.45 -8.77
CA SER A 87 6.66 21.19 -8.00
C SER A 87 7.21 19.76 -8.23
N THR A 88 6.32 18.80 -8.46
CA THR A 88 6.70 17.43 -8.80
C THR A 88 7.52 17.34 -10.09
N ALA A 89 7.35 18.27 -11.03
CA ALA A 89 8.11 18.29 -12.29
C ALA A 89 9.62 18.53 -12.07
N GLU A 90 9.97 19.26 -11.02
CA GLU A 90 11.34 19.62 -10.66
C GLU A 90 12.02 18.57 -9.76
N CYS A 91 11.60 17.32 -9.81
CA CYS A 91 12.13 16.26 -8.96
C CYS A 91 12.32 14.96 -9.75
N ASP A 92 13.47 14.27 -9.53
CA ASP A 92 13.71 12.96 -10.16
C ASP A 92 12.91 11.85 -9.48
N VAL A 93 12.88 11.87 -8.15
CA VAL A 93 12.13 10.93 -7.30
C VAL A 93 11.21 11.74 -6.37
N PRO A 94 10.00 12.09 -6.83
CA PRO A 94 9.04 12.78 -5.98
C PRO A 94 8.52 11.85 -4.89
N MET A 95 8.41 12.40 -3.68
CA MET A 95 7.98 11.66 -2.50
C MET A 95 6.63 12.16 -1.99
N GLY A 96 5.72 11.23 -1.75
CA GLY A 96 4.57 11.43 -0.88
C GLY A 96 4.93 11.19 0.59
N GLU A 97 3.91 11.05 1.43
CA GLU A 97 4.06 10.77 2.86
C GLU A 97 2.86 9.95 3.31
N PHE A 98 3.09 8.87 4.06
CA PHE A 98 2.03 8.18 4.76
C PHE A 98 2.42 7.83 6.19
N TRP A 99 1.43 7.95 7.05
CA TRP A 99 1.57 7.75 8.48
C TRP A 99 0.81 6.51 8.91
N THR A 100 1.33 5.83 9.90
CA THR A 100 0.55 4.91 10.71
C THR A 100 -0.55 5.69 11.43
N PHE A 101 -1.74 5.11 11.58
CA PHE A 101 -2.90 5.75 12.25
C PHE A 101 -3.48 7.00 11.55
N SER A 102 -2.97 7.45 10.39
CA SER A 102 -3.50 8.59 9.66
C SER A 102 -4.51 8.17 8.59
N LYS A 103 -5.62 8.93 8.50
CA LYS A 103 -6.66 8.74 7.48
C LYS A 103 -6.46 9.60 6.22
N LYS A 104 -5.42 10.44 6.17
CA LYS A 104 -5.20 11.39 5.06
C LYS A 104 -3.74 11.36 4.60
N PRO A 105 -3.33 10.32 3.89
CA PRO A 105 -2.00 10.28 3.29
C PRO A 105 -1.85 11.31 2.16
N VAL A 106 -0.65 11.84 1.97
CA VAL A 106 -0.31 12.74 0.87
C VAL A 106 0.44 11.95 -0.20
N MET A 107 -0.19 10.90 -0.71
CA MET A 107 0.43 10.00 -1.68
C MET A 107 -0.12 10.22 -3.09
N ARG A 108 -1.45 10.19 -3.23
CA ARG A 108 -2.10 10.16 -4.54
C ARG A 108 -1.79 11.39 -5.42
N ALA A 109 -1.76 12.60 -4.85
CA ALA A 109 -1.48 13.81 -5.61
C ALA A 109 -0.06 13.80 -6.21
N VAL A 110 0.93 13.37 -5.41
CA VAL A 110 2.32 13.25 -5.87
C VAL A 110 2.46 12.12 -6.90
N ALA A 111 1.86 10.95 -6.65
CA ALA A 111 1.90 9.82 -7.58
C ALA A 111 1.25 10.15 -8.91
N ALA A 112 0.05 10.77 -8.91
CA ALA A 112 -0.67 11.15 -10.12
C ALA A 112 0.11 12.17 -10.96
N ALA A 113 0.76 13.15 -10.30
CA ALA A 113 1.62 14.12 -10.99
C ALA A 113 2.88 13.46 -11.56
N ALA A 114 3.55 12.59 -10.79
CA ALA A 114 4.73 11.87 -11.24
C ALA A 114 4.44 10.96 -12.45
N GLN A 115 3.30 10.27 -12.41
CA GLN A 115 2.84 9.40 -13.50
C GLN A 115 2.61 10.17 -14.79
N SER A 116 1.99 11.36 -14.75
CA SER A 116 1.80 12.21 -15.91
C SER A 116 3.12 12.68 -16.54
N LEU A 117 4.18 12.80 -15.74
CA LEU A 117 5.54 13.13 -16.17
C LEU A 117 6.32 11.91 -16.69
N GLY A 118 5.71 10.72 -16.70
CA GLY A 118 6.36 9.48 -17.12
C GLY A 118 7.39 8.96 -16.10
N ARG A 119 7.35 9.43 -14.85
CA ARG A 119 8.23 8.92 -13.80
C ARG A 119 7.84 7.49 -13.41
N THR A 120 8.79 6.58 -13.37
CA THR A 120 8.58 5.19 -12.97
C THR A 120 8.70 4.99 -11.46
N VAL A 121 9.55 5.80 -10.81
CA VAL A 121 9.81 5.73 -9.37
C VAL A 121 9.09 6.86 -8.65
N VAL A 122 8.28 6.50 -7.67
CA VAL A 122 7.58 7.43 -6.76
C VAL A 122 7.83 6.97 -5.33
N GLY A 123 8.50 7.83 -4.57
CA GLY A 123 8.83 7.56 -3.18
C GLY A 123 7.74 7.97 -2.20
N ALA A 124 7.91 7.58 -0.94
CA ALA A 124 7.19 8.20 0.18
C ALA A 124 8.05 8.15 1.44
N GLU A 125 7.99 9.20 2.27
CA GLU A 125 8.26 9.06 3.69
C GLU A 125 7.24 8.07 4.24
N SER A 126 7.75 6.97 4.81
CA SER A 126 6.94 5.77 5.00
C SER A 126 6.84 5.39 6.47
N PHE A 127 5.62 5.10 6.91
CA PHE A 127 5.31 4.61 8.25
C PHE A 127 5.57 5.62 9.37
N THR A 128 5.51 6.90 9.10
CA THR A 128 5.66 7.93 10.13
C THR A 128 4.63 7.72 11.23
N GLY A 129 5.09 7.46 12.44
CA GLY A 129 4.25 7.25 13.60
C GLY A 129 3.92 8.57 14.29
N ARG A 130 2.62 8.84 14.56
CA ARG A 130 2.26 10.01 15.35
C ARG A 130 2.68 9.85 16.80
N PRO A 131 3.05 10.97 17.46
CA PRO A 131 3.43 10.95 18.87
C PRO A 131 2.39 10.34 19.82
N THR A 132 1.09 10.45 19.48
CA THR A 132 -0.03 9.91 20.26
C THR A 132 -0.30 8.44 20.07
N ASP A 133 0.23 7.84 19.01
CA ASP A 133 -0.23 6.53 18.56
C ASP A 133 0.94 5.56 18.29
N SER A 134 2.19 6.05 18.17
CA SER A 134 3.37 5.25 17.90
C SER A 134 4.20 5.05 19.17
N HIS A 135 4.04 3.90 19.81
CA HIS A 135 4.57 3.63 21.13
C HIS A 135 5.33 2.29 21.20
N TRP A 136 6.18 2.00 20.21
CA TRP A 136 6.99 0.79 20.14
C TRP A 136 6.19 -0.51 19.94
N GLU A 137 4.96 -0.38 19.42
CA GLU A 137 4.02 -1.49 19.20
C GLU A 137 3.91 -1.87 17.71
N GLU A 138 4.56 -1.10 16.83
CA GLU A 138 4.51 -1.32 15.39
C GLU A 138 5.39 -2.51 14.99
N ASP A 139 4.74 -3.59 14.63
CA ASP A 139 5.36 -4.78 14.07
C ASP A 139 5.13 -4.89 12.55
N PRO A 140 5.83 -5.79 11.85
CA PRO A 140 5.66 -6.01 10.42
C PRO A 140 4.23 -6.30 9.97
N GLY A 141 3.47 -7.08 10.75
CA GLY A 141 2.08 -7.39 10.44
C GLY A 141 1.16 -6.17 10.50
N PHE A 142 1.39 -5.31 11.50
CA PHE A 142 0.72 -4.02 11.63
C PHE A 142 1.08 -3.06 10.47
N LEU A 143 2.34 -3.03 10.04
CA LEU A 143 2.82 -2.10 9.01
C LEU A 143 2.40 -2.48 7.58
N LYS A 144 2.18 -3.77 7.30
CA LYS A 144 1.88 -4.26 5.96
C LYS A 144 0.67 -3.60 5.28
N PRO A 145 -0.52 -3.43 5.91
CA PRO A 145 -1.67 -2.80 5.26
C PRO A 145 -1.42 -1.35 4.83
N PHE A 146 -0.54 -0.62 5.53
CA PHE A 146 -0.14 0.73 5.13
C PHE A 146 0.76 0.71 3.89
N ALA A 147 1.70 -0.25 3.81
CA ALA A 147 2.52 -0.46 2.63
C ALA A 147 1.66 -0.81 1.41
N ASP A 148 0.69 -1.73 1.57
CA ASP A 148 -0.23 -2.14 0.51
C ASP A 148 -1.09 -0.99 0.01
N THR A 149 -1.59 -0.15 0.92
CA THR A 149 -2.34 1.06 0.57
C THR A 149 -1.48 2.02 -0.23
N ALA A 150 -0.25 2.29 0.24
CA ALA A 150 0.69 3.17 -0.45
C ALA A 150 1.06 2.63 -1.84
N ALA A 151 1.29 1.32 -1.96
CA ALA A 151 1.57 0.65 -3.22
C ALA A 151 0.41 0.79 -4.21
N ALA A 152 -0.83 0.58 -3.76
CA ALA A 152 -2.04 0.76 -4.58
C ALA A 152 -2.28 2.23 -4.97
N ASP A 153 -1.83 3.19 -4.17
CA ASP A 153 -1.87 4.62 -4.49
C ASP A 153 -0.73 5.08 -5.43
N GLY A 154 0.19 4.18 -5.80
CA GLY A 154 1.25 4.42 -6.78
C GLY A 154 2.64 4.64 -6.19
N ILE A 155 2.82 4.49 -4.88
CA ILE A 155 4.14 4.50 -4.24
C ILE A 155 4.87 3.18 -4.51
N ASN A 156 6.13 3.27 -4.87
CA ASN A 156 6.95 2.09 -5.16
C ASN A 156 8.40 2.20 -4.68
N GLN A 157 8.68 3.17 -3.81
CA GLN A 157 9.94 3.29 -3.08
C GLN A 157 9.66 3.80 -1.67
N PHE A 158 10.04 3.01 -0.66
CA PHE A 158 9.75 3.28 0.75
C PHE A 158 10.98 3.87 1.43
N TYR A 159 10.86 5.09 1.97
CA TYR A 159 11.85 5.74 2.83
C TYR A 159 11.38 5.64 4.26
N LEU A 160 11.97 4.74 5.02
CA LEU A 160 11.47 4.36 6.34
C LEU A 160 11.66 5.50 7.36
N HIS A 161 10.60 5.98 7.94
CA HIS A 161 10.61 6.91 9.06
C HIS A 161 10.25 6.14 10.34
N ASP A 162 11.25 5.91 11.30
CA ASP A 162 12.59 6.45 11.17
C ASP A 162 13.64 5.44 11.65
N TRP A 163 14.90 5.66 11.27
CA TRP A 163 16.05 4.88 11.72
C TRP A 163 16.94 5.76 12.57
N PRO A 164 16.69 5.91 13.89
CA PRO A 164 17.47 6.77 14.76
C PRO A 164 18.90 6.27 14.90
N LEU A 165 19.84 7.20 15.00
CA LEU A 165 21.21 6.86 15.34
C LEU A 165 21.29 6.17 16.72
N GLN A 166 21.91 4.99 16.78
CA GLN A 166 22.11 4.21 18.01
C GLN A 166 23.60 4.21 18.38
N PRO A 167 24.09 5.21 19.16
CA PRO A 167 25.51 5.30 19.49
C PRO A 167 25.94 4.35 20.64
N PHE A 168 24.97 3.65 21.25
CA PHE A 168 25.16 2.80 22.42
C PHE A 168 25.01 1.33 22.04
N GLY A 169 25.52 0.43 22.90
CA GLY A 169 25.39 -1.02 22.71
C GLY A 169 23.97 -1.53 22.91
N ALA A 170 23.72 -2.76 22.47
CA ALA A 170 22.41 -3.42 22.59
C ALA A 170 21.93 -3.65 24.02
N ASP A 171 22.82 -3.53 25.00
CA ASP A 171 22.52 -3.64 26.43
C ASP A 171 21.73 -2.43 26.98
N VAL A 172 21.61 -1.35 26.21
CA VAL A 172 20.82 -0.17 26.52
C VAL A 172 19.64 0.01 25.55
N ALA A 173 19.19 -1.08 24.91
CA ALA A 173 18.01 -1.06 24.03
C ALA A 173 16.72 -0.63 24.79
N PRO A 174 15.72 -0.09 24.06
CA PRO A 174 15.68 0.18 22.63
C PRO A 174 16.52 1.36 22.16
N GLY A 175 16.93 2.31 23.02
CA GLY A 175 17.89 3.35 22.71
C GLY A 175 17.30 4.69 22.28
N MET A 176 17.95 5.35 21.34
CA MET A 176 17.54 6.66 20.84
C MET A 176 16.27 6.59 20.02
N THR A 177 15.51 7.69 20.06
CA THR A 177 14.31 7.94 19.25
C THR A 177 14.50 9.22 18.44
N CYS A 178 13.68 9.43 17.41
CA CYS A 178 13.54 10.72 16.72
C CYS A 178 12.59 11.63 17.52
N GLY A 179 13.03 12.03 18.72
CA GLY A 179 12.16 12.74 19.66
C GLY A 179 10.91 11.94 19.97
N TRP A 180 9.75 12.54 19.78
CA TRP A 180 8.44 11.89 20.00
C TRP A 180 7.95 11.06 18.81
N TRP A 181 8.56 11.18 17.62
CA TRP A 181 8.13 10.46 16.43
C TRP A 181 8.51 8.97 16.48
N GLY A 182 7.69 8.13 15.87
CA GLY A 182 7.92 6.74 15.49
C GLY A 182 7.60 6.62 13.99
N THR A 183 7.55 5.47 13.39
CA THR A 183 7.84 4.12 13.85
C THR A 183 9.35 3.94 14.00
N HIS A 184 9.75 3.09 14.97
CA HIS A 184 11.17 2.87 15.22
C HIS A 184 11.66 1.64 14.45
N PHE A 185 12.54 1.87 13.48
CA PHE A 185 13.28 0.82 12.77
C PHE A 185 14.71 0.71 13.32
N GLY A 186 15.40 -0.37 13.02
CA GLY A 186 16.80 -0.55 13.39
C GLY A 186 17.07 -1.78 14.24
N GLU A 187 18.34 -2.08 14.43
CA GLU A 187 18.86 -3.31 15.04
C GLU A 187 18.40 -3.53 16.50
N ASN A 188 18.09 -2.45 17.21
CA ASN A 188 17.62 -2.52 18.60
C ASN A 188 16.15 -2.91 18.74
N GLN A 189 15.37 -2.92 17.64
CA GLN A 189 14.03 -3.49 17.64
C GLN A 189 14.09 -5.00 17.89
N THR A 190 13.19 -5.50 18.74
CA THR A 190 13.16 -6.93 19.07
C THR A 190 12.91 -7.80 17.85
N TRP A 191 12.08 -7.30 16.93
CA TRP A 191 11.67 -8.01 15.72
C TRP A 191 12.54 -7.74 14.49
N PHE A 192 13.60 -6.91 14.60
CA PHE A 192 14.40 -6.52 13.42
C PHE A 192 14.98 -7.73 12.67
N GLU A 193 15.70 -8.60 13.37
CA GLU A 193 16.28 -9.80 12.75
C GLU A 193 15.22 -10.81 12.29
N PRO A 194 14.26 -11.25 13.12
CA PRO A 194 13.24 -12.17 12.63
C PRO A 194 12.29 -11.51 11.60
N GLY A 195 12.13 -10.20 11.62
CA GLY A 195 11.27 -9.42 10.72
C GLY A 195 11.89 -9.08 9.36
N LYS A 196 13.09 -9.56 9.03
CA LYS A 196 13.76 -9.24 7.74
C LYS A 196 12.95 -9.59 6.50
N ASP A 197 12.02 -10.54 6.59
CA ASP A 197 11.15 -10.92 5.48
C ASP A 197 10.13 -9.84 5.13
N PHE A 198 9.77 -8.96 6.08
CA PHE A 198 9.02 -7.74 5.80
C PHE A 198 9.81 -6.78 4.90
N PHE A 199 11.10 -6.57 5.15
CA PHE A 199 11.92 -5.73 4.28
C PHE A 199 12.10 -6.35 2.89
N ARG A 200 12.19 -7.68 2.79
CA ARG A 200 12.16 -8.39 1.50
C ARG A 200 10.83 -8.21 0.78
N TYR A 201 9.73 -8.25 1.52
CA TYR A 201 8.40 -7.95 0.99
C TYR A 201 8.35 -6.54 0.37
N LEU A 202 8.81 -5.50 1.08
CA LEU A 202 8.87 -4.13 0.55
C LEU A 202 9.77 -4.04 -0.69
N ALA A 203 10.90 -4.74 -0.70
CA ALA A 203 11.80 -4.79 -1.85
C ALA A 203 11.16 -5.45 -3.08
N ARG A 204 10.39 -6.55 -2.89
CA ARG A 204 9.64 -7.22 -3.96
C ARG A 204 8.52 -6.34 -4.50
N LEU A 205 7.77 -5.65 -3.62
CA LEU A 205 6.78 -4.65 -4.03
C LEU A 205 7.43 -3.58 -4.89
N SER A 206 8.52 -2.98 -4.41
CA SER A 206 9.25 -1.93 -5.13
C SER A 206 9.73 -2.43 -6.49
N PHE A 207 10.34 -3.61 -6.55
CA PHE A 207 10.82 -4.19 -7.80
C PHE A 207 9.71 -4.34 -8.84
N MET A 208 8.59 -4.96 -8.46
CA MET A 208 7.48 -5.20 -9.38
C MET A 208 6.78 -3.89 -9.79
N LEU A 209 6.56 -2.97 -8.83
CA LEU A 209 5.84 -1.73 -9.09
C LEU A 209 6.71 -0.64 -9.73
N GLN A 210 8.01 -0.83 -9.90
CA GLN A 210 8.88 0.03 -10.70
C GLN A 210 8.96 -0.42 -12.16
N GLN A 211 8.33 -1.53 -12.55
CA GLN A 211 8.27 -1.94 -13.95
C GLN A 211 7.19 -1.13 -14.69
N GLY A 212 7.49 -0.73 -15.90
CA GLY A 212 6.54 -0.05 -16.80
C GLY A 212 5.92 1.24 -16.25
N GLN A 213 4.77 1.61 -16.78
CA GLN A 213 4.00 2.81 -16.45
C GLN A 213 2.62 2.42 -15.90
N VAL A 214 2.05 3.25 -15.04
CA VAL A 214 0.65 3.06 -14.59
C VAL A 214 -0.30 3.24 -15.77
N VAL A 215 -1.30 2.37 -15.88
CA VAL A 215 -2.31 2.43 -16.92
C VAL A 215 -3.48 3.29 -16.45
N THR A 216 -3.82 4.32 -17.21
CA THR A 216 -5.02 5.13 -17.00
C THR A 216 -5.45 5.79 -18.31
N ASP A 217 -6.76 5.91 -18.53
CA ASP A 217 -7.35 6.50 -19.72
C ASP A 217 -7.64 7.99 -19.61
N PHE A 218 -7.49 8.59 -18.43
CA PHE A 218 -7.79 10.00 -18.21
C PHE A 218 -6.76 10.71 -17.34
N CYS A 219 -6.71 12.02 -17.51
CA CYS A 219 -5.97 12.91 -16.64
C CYS A 219 -6.89 14.04 -16.11
N THR A 220 -6.45 14.68 -15.02
CA THR A 220 -7.12 15.79 -14.37
C THR A 220 -6.25 17.04 -14.43
N LEU A 221 -6.85 18.22 -14.56
CA LEU A 221 -6.13 19.50 -14.59
C LEU A 221 -6.09 20.13 -13.19
N ASP A 222 -4.90 20.29 -12.64
CA ASP A 222 -4.57 20.93 -11.36
C ASP A 222 -5.23 20.30 -10.11
N PHE A 223 -5.68 19.06 -10.19
CA PHE A 223 -6.14 18.28 -9.04
C PHE A 223 -5.88 16.79 -9.25
N ALA A 224 -5.97 15.99 -8.20
CA ALA A 224 -5.82 14.53 -8.29
C ALA A 224 -7.16 13.84 -8.01
N MET A 225 -7.43 12.79 -8.79
CA MET A 225 -8.51 11.83 -8.55
C MET A 225 -7.94 10.43 -8.40
N ASP A 226 -8.70 9.53 -7.80
CA ASP A 226 -8.40 8.10 -7.85
C ASP A 226 -8.37 7.63 -9.32
N ASP A 227 -7.42 6.75 -9.65
CA ASP A 227 -7.25 6.12 -10.96
C ASP A 227 -6.89 7.07 -12.14
N GLY A 228 -6.72 8.39 -11.92
CA GLY A 228 -6.34 9.36 -12.95
C GLY A 228 -4.96 9.97 -12.72
N ASP A 229 -4.25 10.33 -13.78
CA ASP A 229 -3.04 11.15 -13.67
C ASP A 229 -3.39 12.63 -13.49
N ALA A 230 -2.52 13.40 -12.83
CA ALA A 230 -2.72 14.83 -12.63
C ALA A 230 -1.73 15.64 -13.45
N ILE A 231 -2.21 16.64 -14.18
CA ILE A 231 -1.37 17.53 -15.01
C ILE A 231 -1.51 18.98 -14.56
N SER A 232 -0.44 19.75 -14.72
CA SER A 232 -0.44 21.20 -14.53
C SER A 232 -0.89 21.97 -15.77
N ASP A 233 -1.23 23.27 -15.58
CA ASP A 233 -1.42 24.22 -16.68
C ASP A 233 -0.25 24.16 -17.67
N ALA A 234 1.00 24.13 -17.22
CA ALA A 234 2.18 24.09 -18.07
C ALA A 234 2.23 22.83 -18.95
N GLN A 235 1.89 21.66 -18.38
CA GLN A 235 1.81 20.42 -19.15
C GLN A 235 0.67 20.46 -20.17
N LEU A 236 -0.49 21.03 -19.82
CA LEU A 236 -1.59 21.21 -20.75
C LEU A 236 -1.19 22.16 -21.90
N LEU A 237 -0.55 23.30 -21.60
CA LEU A 237 -0.10 24.26 -22.61
C LEU A 237 0.89 23.65 -23.60
N ALA A 238 1.75 22.74 -23.14
CA ALA A 238 2.72 22.02 -23.97
C ALA A 238 2.13 20.80 -24.72
N SER A 239 0.92 20.36 -24.40
CA SER A 239 0.30 19.15 -24.97
C SER A 239 -0.23 19.35 -26.40
N HIS A 240 -0.56 18.25 -27.07
CA HIS A 240 -1.22 18.25 -28.37
C HIS A 240 -2.19 17.08 -28.50
N VAL A 241 -2.87 16.94 -29.63
CA VAL A 241 -3.84 15.87 -29.89
C VAL A 241 -3.35 14.97 -31.01
N GLU A 242 -3.37 13.67 -30.78
CA GLU A 242 -3.17 12.64 -31.80
C GLU A 242 -4.29 11.58 -31.71
N GLY A 243 -5.01 11.34 -32.79
CA GLY A 243 -6.03 10.28 -32.82
C GLY A 243 -7.12 10.41 -31.74
N ASN A 244 -7.57 11.64 -31.45
CA ASN A 244 -8.53 11.95 -30.36
C ASN A 244 -8.02 11.68 -28.93
N GLN A 245 -6.72 11.52 -28.75
CA GLN A 245 -6.08 11.45 -27.44
C GLN A 245 -5.27 12.72 -27.17
N LEU A 246 -5.32 13.18 -25.93
CA LEU A 246 -4.42 14.20 -25.41
C LEU A 246 -3.05 13.57 -25.19
N VAL A 247 -2.00 14.16 -25.76
CA VAL A 247 -0.61 13.67 -25.69
C VAL A 247 0.24 14.69 -24.97
N LEU A 248 0.90 14.28 -23.89
CA LEU A 248 1.83 15.12 -23.15
C LEU A 248 3.26 15.02 -23.72
N ALA A 249 4.11 15.97 -23.34
CA ALA A 249 5.54 15.96 -23.67
C ALA A 249 6.28 14.70 -23.15
N SER A 250 5.78 14.09 -22.07
CA SER A 250 6.26 12.80 -21.52
C SER A 250 5.94 11.60 -22.41
N GLY A 251 5.10 11.75 -23.45
CA GLY A 251 4.56 10.66 -24.25
C GLY A 251 3.31 10.01 -23.67
N ARG A 252 2.86 10.39 -22.47
CA ARG A 252 1.61 9.91 -21.88
C ARG A 252 0.42 10.32 -22.73
N ARG A 253 -0.58 9.44 -22.84
CA ARG A 253 -1.77 9.60 -23.70
C ARG A 253 -3.04 9.37 -22.89
N TYR A 254 -4.02 10.25 -23.08
CA TYR A 254 -5.30 10.17 -22.36
C TYR A 254 -6.48 10.32 -23.33
N ALA A 255 -7.48 9.49 -23.14
CA ALA A 255 -8.73 9.55 -23.89
C ALA A 255 -9.63 10.71 -23.42
N LEU A 256 -9.46 11.15 -22.16
CA LEU A 256 -10.29 12.17 -21.52
C LEU A 256 -9.43 13.08 -20.62
N LEU A 257 -9.69 14.39 -20.70
CA LEU A 257 -9.22 15.39 -19.75
C LEU A 257 -10.41 15.78 -18.85
N ALA A 258 -10.26 15.63 -17.52
CA ALA A 258 -11.26 16.07 -16.56
C ALA A 258 -10.81 17.36 -15.87
N LEU A 259 -11.74 18.32 -15.77
CA LEU A 259 -11.59 19.56 -15.02
C LEU A 259 -12.18 19.37 -13.62
N ALA A 260 -11.69 20.13 -12.64
CA ALA A 260 -12.21 20.07 -11.27
C ALA A 260 -13.73 20.33 -11.24
N PRO A 261 -14.55 19.44 -10.65
CA PRO A 261 -16.00 19.49 -10.77
C PRO A 261 -16.65 20.77 -10.24
N GLU A 262 -15.98 21.43 -9.29
CA GLU A 262 -16.50 22.64 -8.62
C GLU A 262 -15.83 23.92 -9.12
N SER A 263 -14.80 23.84 -10.00
CA SER A 263 -14.06 24.99 -10.48
C SER A 263 -14.67 25.56 -11.75
N THR A 264 -15.15 26.79 -11.66
CA THR A 264 -15.60 27.58 -12.83
C THR A 264 -14.62 28.67 -13.21
N LEU A 265 -13.39 28.60 -12.70
CA LEU A 265 -12.31 29.56 -12.97
C LEU A 265 -11.25 28.93 -13.86
N MET A 266 -10.77 29.68 -14.82
CA MET A 266 -9.73 29.24 -15.75
C MET A 266 -8.94 30.44 -16.28
N LEU A 267 -7.62 30.31 -16.43
CA LEU A 267 -6.80 31.35 -17.04
C LEU A 267 -7.13 31.48 -18.55
N PRO A 268 -7.11 32.71 -19.14
CA PRO A 268 -7.42 32.90 -20.55
C PRO A 268 -6.56 32.06 -21.50
N GLU A 269 -5.26 31.92 -21.24
CA GLU A 269 -4.34 31.12 -22.05
C GLU A 269 -4.66 29.62 -21.96
N VAL A 270 -5.09 29.12 -20.79
CA VAL A 270 -5.54 27.75 -20.59
C VAL A 270 -6.85 27.49 -21.35
N ALA A 271 -7.81 28.44 -21.28
CA ALA A 271 -9.06 28.35 -22.03
C ALA A 271 -8.81 28.33 -23.55
N ALA A 272 -7.92 29.22 -24.05
CA ALA A 272 -7.54 29.26 -25.46
C ALA A 272 -6.88 27.96 -25.92
N LYS A 273 -5.98 27.39 -25.11
CA LYS A 273 -5.36 26.11 -25.41
C LYS A 273 -6.38 24.98 -25.41
N LEU A 274 -7.28 24.96 -24.43
CA LEU A 274 -8.35 23.97 -24.37
C LEU A 274 -9.24 24.01 -25.61
N LYS A 275 -9.59 25.23 -26.12
CA LYS A 275 -10.34 25.40 -27.35
C LYS A 275 -9.58 24.78 -28.54
N SER A 276 -8.26 25.03 -28.67
CA SER A 276 -7.46 24.41 -29.69
C SER A 276 -7.48 22.89 -29.60
N LEU A 277 -7.21 22.34 -28.43
CA LEU A 277 -7.19 20.90 -28.20
C LEU A 277 -8.53 20.22 -28.52
N VAL A 278 -9.65 20.82 -28.09
CA VAL A 278 -11.00 20.30 -28.42
C VAL A 278 -11.26 20.38 -29.91
N SER A 279 -10.90 21.50 -30.58
CA SER A 279 -11.04 21.63 -32.03
C SER A 279 -10.25 20.56 -32.77
N ASP A 280 -9.10 20.13 -32.22
CA ASP A 280 -8.23 19.10 -32.77
C ASP A 280 -8.65 17.67 -32.40
N GLY A 281 -9.61 17.48 -31.54
CA GLY A 281 -10.19 16.16 -31.25
C GLY A 281 -10.13 15.73 -29.76
N ALA A 282 -9.62 16.56 -28.87
CA ALA A 282 -9.63 16.24 -27.44
C ALA A 282 -11.05 16.12 -26.88
N ARG A 283 -11.19 15.28 -25.86
CA ARG A 283 -12.42 15.15 -25.07
C ARG A 283 -12.20 15.75 -23.70
N VAL A 284 -13.14 16.58 -23.27
CA VAL A 284 -13.05 17.33 -22.01
C VAL A 284 -14.32 17.12 -21.21
N LEU A 285 -14.18 16.80 -19.95
CA LEU A 285 -15.27 16.71 -18.98
C LEU A 285 -15.11 17.77 -17.90
N GLY A 286 -16.11 18.59 -17.65
CA GLY A 286 -16.11 19.52 -16.55
C GLY A 286 -17.15 20.64 -16.64
N PRO A 287 -17.23 21.48 -15.60
CA PRO A 287 -18.13 22.62 -15.61
C PRO A 287 -17.67 23.69 -16.60
N LYS A 288 -18.60 24.50 -17.07
CA LYS A 288 -18.33 25.64 -17.97
C LYS A 288 -17.58 26.72 -17.19
N PRO A 289 -16.38 27.12 -17.58
CA PRO A 289 -15.66 28.26 -17.00
C PRO A 289 -16.41 29.58 -17.20
N THR A 290 -16.39 30.46 -16.22
CA THR A 290 -17.13 31.73 -16.24
C THR A 290 -16.24 32.95 -16.07
N ALA A 291 -15.03 32.79 -15.51
CA ALA A 291 -14.14 33.89 -15.19
C ALA A 291 -12.68 33.42 -15.01
N SER A 292 -11.74 34.36 -15.03
CA SER A 292 -10.34 34.16 -14.65
C SER A 292 -10.19 34.17 -13.11
N PRO A 293 -9.29 33.35 -12.52
CA PRO A 293 -8.92 33.48 -11.12
C PRO A 293 -8.03 34.71 -10.85
N SER A 294 -7.31 35.20 -11.86
CA SER A 294 -6.31 36.27 -11.77
C SER A 294 -6.93 37.68 -11.83
N LEU A 295 -6.22 38.65 -11.25
CA LEU A 295 -6.52 40.07 -11.39
C LEU A 295 -5.95 40.66 -12.67
N ALA A 296 -5.04 39.97 -13.35
CA ALA A 296 -4.47 40.38 -14.62
C ALA A 296 -5.59 40.66 -15.65
N ASP A 297 -5.56 41.83 -16.28
CA ASP A 297 -6.52 42.27 -17.30
C ASP A 297 -8.00 42.25 -16.85
N TYR A 298 -8.28 42.19 -15.54
CA TYR A 298 -9.64 42.22 -15.03
C TYR A 298 -10.31 43.60 -15.32
N PRO A 299 -11.58 43.66 -15.78
CA PRO A 299 -12.51 42.54 -16.02
C PRO A 299 -12.49 41.95 -17.43
N LYS A 300 -11.59 42.33 -18.33
CA LYS A 300 -11.51 41.88 -19.71
C LYS A 300 -11.22 40.39 -19.81
N CYS A 301 -10.35 39.87 -18.94
CA CYS A 301 -10.03 38.44 -18.86
C CYS A 301 -11.24 37.55 -18.65
N ASP A 302 -12.25 38.00 -17.88
CA ASP A 302 -13.48 37.25 -17.66
C ASP A 302 -14.32 37.14 -18.94
N ALA A 303 -14.43 38.22 -19.70
CA ALA A 303 -15.16 38.23 -20.95
C ALA A 303 -14.50 37.31 -21.99
N GLU A 304 -13.17 37.23 -22.00
CA GLU A 304 -12.39 36.34 -22.84
C GLU A 304 -12.65 34.88 -22.49
N VAL A 305 -12.53 34.51 -21.20
CA VAL A 305 -12.81 33.14 -20.71
C VAL A 305 -14.27 32.76 -21.00
N ALA A 306 -15.23 33.63 -20.66
CA ALA A 306 -16.65 33.38 -20.91
C ALA A 306 -16.95 33.20 -22.40
N GLY A 307 -16.36 34.00 -23.27
CA GLY A 307 -16.52 33.90 -24.71
C GLY A 307 -16.01 32.55 -25.26
N ILE A 308 -14.83 32.12 -24.85
CA ILE A 308 -14.29 30.78 -25.20
C ILE A 308 -15.18 29.68 -24.64
N ALA A 309 -15.61 29.80 -23.39
CA ALA A 309 -16.48 28.83 -22.76
C ALA A 309 -17.86 28.72 -23.47
N ASP A 310 -18.40 29.85 -23.97
CA ASP A 310 -19.62 29.85 -24.76
C ASP A 310 -19.45 29.08 -26.09
N GLU A 311 -18.30 29.18 -26.72
CA GLU A 311 -18.01 28.40 -27.92
C GLU A 311 -17.91 26.90 -27.61
N LEU A 312 -17.24 26.53 -26.54
CA LEU A 312 -17.00 25.13 -26.16
C LEU A 312 -18.23 24.45 -25.54
N TRP A 313 -18.85 25.06 -24.51
CA TRP A 313 -20.00 24.48 -23.79
C TRP A 313 -21.35 24.90 -24.35
N GLY A 314 -21.42 26.01 -25.09
CA GLY A 314 -22.67 26.55 -25.62
C GLY A 314 -23.63 26.97 -24.51
N SER A 315 -24.94 26.73 -24.74
CA SER A 315 -26.00 26.95 -23.74
C SER A 315 -25.99 25.94 -22.58
N GLY A 316 -25.11 24.94 -22.63
CA GLY A 316 -24.86 23.89 -21.65
C GLY A 316 -24.44 22.61 -22.34
N ALA A 317 -23.19 22.17 -22.11
CA ALA A 317 -22.82 20.81 -22.45
C ALA A 317 -23.62 19.85 -21.54
N THR A 318 -23.92 18.67 -22.06
CA THR A 318 -24.70 17.64 -21.38
C THR A 318 -23.81 16.45 -21.05
N SER A 319 -24.36 15.50 -20.29
CA SER A 319 -23.71 14.21 -20.04
C SER A 319 -23.47 13.41 -21.35
N GLU A 320 -24.31 13.63 -22.39
CA GLU A 320 -24.14 13.01 -23.71
C GLU A 320 -23.01 13.64 -24.53
N GLY A 321 -22.54 14.83 -24.12
CA GLY A 321 -21.46 15.56 -24.79
C GLY A 321 -21.92 16.44 -25.92
N ARG A 322 -21.17 17.54 -26.12
CA ARG A 322 -21.33 18.48 -27.25
C ARG A 322 -20.12 18.37 -28.15
N THR A 323 -20.32 18.07 -29.42
CA THR A 323 -19.25 18.06 -30.43
C THR A 323 -18.86 19.49 -30.80
N VAL A 324 -17.55 19.77 -30.75
CA VAL A 324 -16.93 21.03 -31.15
C VAL A 324 -15.66 20.73 -31.96
N GLY A 325 -15.64 21.14 -33.21
CA GLY A 325 -14.57 20.73 -34.12
C GLY A 325 -14.54 19.20 -34.29
N ARG A 326 -13.42 18.58 -33.93
CA ARG A 326 -13.26 17.12 -33.94
C ARG A 326 -13.42 16.50 -32.53
N GLY A 327 -13.49 17.32 -31.50
CA GLY A 327 -13.56 16.88 -30.09
C GLY A 327 -14.96 16.97 -29.50
N THR A 328 -15.04 16.67 -28.20
CA THR A 328 -16.30 16.65 -27.45
C THR A 328 -16.11 17.24 -26.06
N VAL A 329 -17.10 18.03 -25.63
CA VAL A 329 -17.16 18.60 -24.27
C VAL A 329 -18.34 18.01 -23.53
N TYR A 330 -18.09 17.40 -22.37
CA TYR A 330 -19.07 16.81 -21.48
C TYR A 330 -19.24 17.67 -20.21
N SER A 331 -20.40 17.63 -19.61
CA SER A 331 -20.67 18.29 -18.33
C SER A 331 -21.72 17.54 -17.53
N GLY A 332 -21.52 17.43 -16.22
CA GLY A 332 -22.48 16.78 -15.33
C GLY A 332 -22.52 15.24 -15.42
N ALA A 333 -21.52 14.63 -16.06
CA ALA A 333 -21.33 13.18 -16.09
C ALA A 333 -20.23 12.75 -15.11
N ALA A 334 -20.21 11.48 -14.73
CA ALA A 334 -19.06 10.88 -14.08
C ALA A 334 -17.99 10.51 -15.12
N VAL A 335 -16.71 10.50 -14.73
CA VAL A 335 -15.60 10.07 -15.60
C VAL A 335 -15.86 8.66 -16.14
N THR A 336 -16.29 7.74 -15.28
CA THR A 336 -16.62 6.36 -15.64
C THR A 336 -17.69 6.25 -16.72
N ASP A 337 -18.73 7.10 -16.65
CA ASP A 337 -19.83 7.09 -17.62
C ASP A 337 -19.34 7.58 -18.99
N VAL A 338 -18.51 8.61 -19.00
CA VAL A 338 -17.93 9.13 -20.26
C VAL A 338 -17.01 8.08 -20.88
N LEU A 339 -16.12 7.45 -20.11
CA LEU A 339 -15.21 6.42 -20.61
C LEU A 339 -16.01 5.20 -21.15
N ALA A 340 -17.04 4.78 -20.43
CA ALA A 340 -17.94 3.70 -20.91
C ALA A 340 -18.61 4.06 -22.23
N GLY A 341 -19.07 5.30 -22.39
CA GLY A 341 -19.62 5.81 -23.65
C GLY A 341 -18.60 5.85 -24.80
N LEU A 342 -17.33 5.93 -24.48
CA LEU A 342 -16.20 5.83 -25.42
C LEU A 342 -15.78 4.38 -25.73
N HIS A 343 -16.49 3.39 -25.18
CA HIS A 343 -16.14 1.97 -25.26
C HIS A 343 -14.80 1.63 -24.60
N LEU A 344 -14.41 2.40 -23.58
CA LEU A 344 -13.28 2.14 -22.71
C LEU A 344 -13.84 1.61 -21.36
N PRO A 345 -13.91 0.29 -21.19
CA PRO A 345 -14.37 -0.28 -19.94
C PRO A 345 -13.37 0.04 -18.81
N PRO A 346 -13.79 -0.01 -17.54
CA PRO A 346 -12.85 0.06 -16.44
C PRO A 346 -11.72 -0.95 -16.63
N ASP A 347 -10.48 -0.51 -16.49
CA ASP A 347 -9.29 -1.33 -16.68
C ASP A 347 -9.30 -2.60 -15.80
N VAL A 348 -9.81 -2.48 -14.58
CA VAL A 348 -10.03 -3.58 -13.65
C VAL A 348 -11.44 -3.53 -13.08
N GLN A 349 -12.13 -4.66 -13.06
CA GLN A 349 -13.43 -4.83 -12.41
C GLN A 349 -13.33 -5.98 -11.40
N LEU A 350 -13.55 -5.67 -10.12
CA LEU A 350 -13.59 -6.64 -9.05
C LEU A 350 -15.04 -7.04 -8.76
N GLN A 351 -15.33 -8.34 -8.78
CA GLN A 351 -16.65 -8.91 -8.51
C GLN A 351 -16.57 -9.85 -7.31
N GLY A 352 -17.43 -9.65 -6.32
CA GLY A 352 -17.46 -10.44 -5.08
C GLY A 352 -17.90 -9.59 -3.90
N ALA A 353 -18.34 -10.23 -2.82
CA ALA A 353 -18.86 -9.54 -1.65
C ALA A 353 -17.81 -8.65 -0.95
N ALA A 354 -16.56 -9.05 -0.98
CA ALA A 354 -15.44 -8.34 -0.36
C ALA A 354 -14.65 -7.45 -1.34
N ALA A 355 -15.10 -7.30 -2.60
CA ALA A 355 -14.39 -6.55 -3.64
C ALA A 355 -14.05 -5.09 -3.22
N ALA A 356 -14.92 -4.45 -2.44
CA ALA A 356 -14.72 -3.08 -1.96
C ALA A 356 -13.54 -2.94 -0.96
N ALA A 357 -13.07 -4.03 -0.36
CA ALA A 357 -11.92 -4.03 0.52
C ALA A 357 -10.59 -4.23 -0.22
N VAL A 358 -10.64 -4.56 -1.51
CA VAL A 358 -9.45 -4.83 -2.34
C VAL A 358 -9.11 -3.59 -3.17
N ARG A 359 -7.85 -3.16 -3.07
CA ARG A 359 -7.29 -2.08 -3.90
C ARG A 359 -6.45 -2.69 -5.01
N VAL A 360 -6.40 -1.99 -6.14
CA VAL A 360 -5.68 -2.45 -7.33
C VAL A 360 -4.89 -1.31 -7.93
N ILE A 361 -3.72 -1.61 -8.49
CA ILE A 361 -3.01 -0.75 -9.44
C ILE A 361 -2.50 -1.61 -10.60
N HIS A 362 -2.64 -1.10 -11.83
CA HIS A 362 -2.16 -1.73 -13.05
C HIS A 362 -0.97 -0.98 -13.62
N ARG A 363 0.09 -1.71 -13.94
CA ARG A 363 1.27 -1.20 -14.64
C ARG A 363 1.52 -2.01 -15.90
N ARG A 364 2.06 -1.34 -16.91
CA ARG A 364 2.35 -1.95 -18.22
C ARG A 364 3.68 -1.46 -18.76
N ASP A 365 4.46 -2.38 -19.31
CA ASP A 365 5.62 -2.10 -20.15
C ASP A 365 5.42 -2.69 -21.56
N ASP A 366 6.49 -2.77 -22.37
CA ASP A 366 6.43 -3.30 -23.73
C ASP A 366 6.23 -4.83 -23.79
N GLN A 367 6.35 -5.54 -22.66
CA GLN A 367 6.35 -6.99 -22.60
C GLN A 367 5.34 -7.57 -21.62
N SER A 368 4.83 -6.77 -20.68
CA SER A 368 4.00 -7.29 -19.60
C SER A 368 2.92 -6.32 -19.12
N ASP A 369 1.82 -6.89 -18.66
CA ASP A 369 0.81 -6.24 -17.84
C ASP A 369 0.92 -6.79 -16.40
N ILE A 370 1.00 -5.91 -15.40
CA ILE A 370 1.25 -6.22 -13.99
C ILE A 370 0.15 -5.60 -13.15
N TYR A 371 -0.72 -6.42 -12.58
CA TYR A 371 -1.79 -5.99 -11.67
C TYR A 371 -1.41 -6.35 -10.24
N PHE A 372 -1.27 -5.35 -9.37
CA PHE A 372 -1.13 -5.55 -7.94
C PHE A 372 -2.51 -5.47 -7.29
N LEU A 373 -2.87 -6.48 -6.50
CA LEU A 373 -4.11 -6.53 -5.73
C LEU A 373 -3.79 -6.71 -4.25
N ALA A 374 -4.45 -5.92 -3.40
CA ALA A 374 -4.27 -5.98 -1.95
C ALA A 374 -5.61 -5.98 -1.22
N ASN A 375 -5.85 -7.01 -0.42
CA ASN A 375 -6.98 -7.07 0.50
C ASN A 375 -6.65 -6.27 1.77
N LEU A 376 -7.21 -5.08 1.90
CA LEU A 376 -7.02 -4.23 3.07
C LEU A 376 -8.02 -4.55 4.20
N GLY A 377 -8.91 -5.51 3.97
CA GLY A 377 -9.90 -5.97 4.94
C GLY A 377 -9.36 -7.00 5.93
N GLY A 378 -10.01 -7.09 7.09
CA GLY A 378 -9.72 -8.08 8.13
C GLY A 378 -10.38 -9.46 7.90
N THR A 379 -10.95 -9.70 6.72
CA THR A 379 -11.59 -10.98 6.34
C THR A 379 -11.09 -11.41 4.97
N GLU A 380 -11.18 -12.72 4.71
CA GLU A 380 -10.87 -13.27 3.38
C GLU A 380 -11.75 -12.61 2.30
N ALA A 381 -11.14 -12.28 1.17
CA ALA A 381 -11.80 -11.77 -0.02
C ALA A 381 -11.81 -12.85 -1.11
N ASP A 382 -12.99 -13.47 -1.31
CA ASP A 382 -13.31 -14.31 -2.46
C ASP A 382 -13.88 -13.41 -3.56
N LEU A 383 -13.16 -13.31 -4.69
CA LEU A 383 -13.50 -12.39 -5.76
C LEU A 383 -13.05 -12.90 -7.13
N VAL A 384 -13.62 -12.32 -8.17
CA VAL A 384 -13.14 -12.44 -9.55
C VAL A 384 -12.60 -11.09 -9.99
N ALA A 385 -11.31 -11.07 -10.35
CA ALA A 385 -10.68 -9.92 -10.97
C ALA A 385 -10.82 -10.02 -12.49
N LYS A 386 -11.64 -9.17 -13.11
CA LYS A 386 -11.73 -9.02 -14.55
C LYS A 386 -10.83 -7.89 -15.01
N VAL A 387 -9.84 -8.22 -15.84
CA VAL A 387 -8.76 -7.32 -16.29
C VAL A 387 -8.66 -7.26 -17.81
N HIS A 388 -8.03 -6.20 -18.34
CA HIS A 388 -7.89 -5.98 -19.77
C HIS A 388 -6.41 -5.90 -20.17
N PRO A 389 -5.65 -7.02 -20.08
CA PRO A 389 -4.25 -7.04 -20.47
C PRO A 389 -4.08 -6.86 -21.98
N THR A 390 -3.02 -6.16 -22.38
CA THR A 390 -2.63 -6.02 -23.79
C THR A 390 -1.76 -7.20 -24.24
N HIS A 391 -1.07 -7.83 -23.30
CA HIS A 391 -0.08 -8.90 -23.54
C HIS A 391 -0.58 -10.28 -23.11
N ALA A 392 -1.85 -10.59 -23.35
CA ALA A 392 -2.47 -11.85 -22.93
C ALA A 392 -2.20 -12.99 -23.92
N THR A 393 -0.97 -13.49 -24.03
CA THR A 393 -0.63 -14.62 -24.93
C THR A 393 -0.61 -15.97 -24.23
N GLY A 394 -0.71 -16.02 -22.89
CA GLY A 394 -0.64 -17.25 -22.09
C GLY A 394 -1.50 -17.19 -20.83
N ALA A 395 -1.32 -18.19 -19.96
CA ALA A 395 -1.94 -18.21 -18.65
C ALA A 395 -1.42 -17.04 -17.79
N PRO A 396 -2.30 -16.38 -17.01
CA PRO A 396 -1.83 -15.42 -16.02
C PRO A 396 -0.95 -16.09 -14.97
N GLU A 397 0.06 -15.37 -14.47
CA GLU A 397 0.88 -15.82 -13.36
C GLU A 397 0.48 -15.09 -12.08
N LEU A 398 0.44 -15.80 -10.97
CA LEU A 398 0.22 -15.27 -9.62
C LEU A 398 1.57 -15.19 -8.91
N TRP A 399 1.91 -13.99 -8.41
CA TRP A 399 3.17 -13.76 -7.68
C TRP A 399 2.86 -13.29 -6.28
N TYR A 400 3.42 -13.96 -5.28
CA TYR A 400 3.20 -13.71 -3.85
C TYR A 400 4.38 -12.95 -3.24
N PRO A 401 4.31 -11.63 -3.07
CA PRO A 401 5.45 -10.84 -2.59
C PRO A 401 5.84 -11.18 -1.15
N THR A 402 4.92 -11.73 -0.34
CA THR A 402 5.19 -12.14 1.04
C THR A 402 6.23 -13.26 1.11
N THR A 403 6.12 -14.26 0.23
CA THR A 403 7.03 -15.42 0.19
C THR A 403 8.07 -15.30 -0.93
N GLY A 404 7.69 -14.69 -2.06
CA GLY A 404 8.46 -14.65 -3.31
C GLY A 404 8.14 -15.81 -4.24
N ASP A 405 7.15 -16.62 -3.90
CA ASP A 405 6.67 -17.70 -4.76
C ASP A 405 5.87 -17.16 -5.93
N HIS A 406 5.83 -17.91 -7.02
CA HIS A 406 4.98 -17.63 -8.17
C HIS A 406 4.53 -18.93 -8.84
N ALA A 407 3.36 -18.90 -9.47
CA ALA A 407 2.83 -20.03 -10.22
C ALA A 407 1.86 -19.55 -11.30
N ALA A 408 1.69 -20.34 -12.37
CA ALA A 408 0.62 -20.11 -13.34
C ALA A 408 -0.74 -20.26 -12.65
N ALA A 409 -1.70 -19.37 -12.96
CA ALA A 409 -3.05 -19.49 -12.46
C ALA A 409 -3.72 -20.75 -13.00
N ALA A 410 -4.23 -21.61 -12.12
CA ALA A 410 -4.94 -22.83 -12.50
C ALA A 410 -6.36 -22.55 -13.04
N ALA A 411 -6.90 -21.39 -12.72
CA ALA A 411 -8.28 -21.02 -13.01
C ALA A 411 -8.36 -19.60 -13.59
N TRP A 412 -8.92 -19.49 -14.79
CA TRP A 412 -9.18 -18.21 -15.46
C TRP A 412 -10.05 -18.42 -16.69
N THR A 413 -10.70 -17.34 -17.16
CA THR A 413 -11.51 -17.37 -18.38
C THR A 413 -11.23 -16.14 -19.24
N VAL A 414 -11.41 -16.30 -20.55
CA VAL A 414 -11.32 -15.19 -21.52
C VAL A 414 -12.68 -15.00 -22.18
N ASP A 415 -13.15 -13.78 -22.23
CA ASP A 415 -14.34 -13.40 -23.01
C ASP A 415 -14.04 -12.13 -23.82
N ALA A 416 -15.02 -11.66 -24.60
CA ALA A 416 -14.91 -10.43 -25.38
C ALA A 416 -14.65 -9.19 -24.51
N GLY A 417 -14.82 -9.30 -23.20
CA GLY A 417 -14.65 -8.21 -22.23
C GLY A 417 -13.39 -8.34 -21.38
N GLY A 418 -12.44 -9.23 -21.70
CA GLY A 418 -11.17 -9.36 -20.99
C GLY A 418 -10.88 -10.74 -20.40
N VAL A 419 -9.97 -10.77 -19.45
CA VAL A 419 -9.57 -11.98 -18.71
C VAL A 419 -10.12 -11.91 -17.29
N SER A 420 -10.81 -12.96 -16.86
CA SER A 420 -11.34 -13.08 -15.50
C SER A 420 -10.53 -14.11 -14.72
N VAL A 421 -9.96 -13.69 -13.59
CA VAL A 421 -9.14 -14.51 -12.70
C VAL A 421 -9.84 -14.58 -11.34
N PRO A 422 -10.36 -15.76 -10.94
CA PRO A 422 -10.90 -15.96 -9.60
C PRO A 422 -9.76 -16.04 -8.59
N LEU A 423 -9.88 -15.31 -7.48
CA LEU A 423 -8.85 -15.14 -6.45
C LEU A 423 -9.46 -15.30 -5.06
N ALA A 424 -8.70 -15.91 -4.15
CA ALA A 424 -8.93 -15.84 -2.72
C ALA A 424 -7.77 -15.09 -2.08
N LEU A 425 -8.05 -13.98 -1.45
CA LEU A 425 -7.05 -13.20 -0.72
C LEU A 425 -7.36 -13.29 0.78
N ALA A 426 -6.45 -13.86 1.55
CA ALA A 426 -6.55 -13.87 3.00
C ALA A 426 -6.63 -12.42 3.57
N PRO A 427 -7.00 -12.24 4.85
CA PRO A 427 -6.91 -10.94 5.48
C PRO A 427 -5.52 -10.33 5.31
N HIS A 428 -5.46 -9.08 4.83
CA HIS A 428 -4.22 -8.35 4.58
C HIS A 428 -3.24 -9.03 3.60
N GLU A 429 -3.71 -9.94 2.79
CA GLU A 429 -2.91 -10.55 1.72
C GLU A 429 -2.87 -9.64 0.49
N SER A 430 -1.73 -9.70 -0.21
CA SER A 430 -1.54 -9.04 -1.50
C SER A 430 -0.79 -9.95 -2.46
N LEU A 431 -1.11 -9.84 -3.75
CA LEU A 431 -0.45 -10.57 -4.82
C LEU A 431 -0.38 -9.74 -6.11
N PHE A 432 0.45 -10.21 -7.04
CA PHE A 432 0.44 -9.73 -8.41
C PHE A 432 -0.21 -10.77 -9.33
N VAL A 433 -1.00 -10.27 -10.28
CA VAL A 433 -1.43 -11.03 -11.47
C VAL A 433 -0.68 -10.45 -12.65
N THR A 434 0.11 -11.27 -13.33
CA THR A 434 0.95 -10.81 -14.45
C THR A 434 0.61 -11.52 -15.74
N PHE A 435 0.74 -10.80 -16.85
CA PHE A 435 0.59 -11.31 -18.21
C PHE A 435 1.83 -10.92 -18.99
N GLY A 436 2.37 -11.83 -19.80
CA GLY A 436 3.58 -11.59 -20.62
C GLY A 436 3.37 -11.88 -22.09
N THR A 437 4.31 -11.43 -22.92
CA THR A 437 4.36 -11.70 -24.38
C THR A 437 5.00 -13.05 -24.71
N GLU A 438 5.77 -13.62 -23.79
CA GLU A 438 6.35 -14.93 -24.01
C GLU A 438 5.26 -16.00 -23.99
N ASP A 439 5.03 -16.63 -25.14
CA ASP A 439 4.41 -17.95 -25.20
C ASP A 439 5.30 -18.91 -24.44
N ARG A 440 5.13 -18.99 -23.12
CA ARG A 440 5.57 -20.17 -22.39
C ARG A 440 4.50 -21.23 -22.59
N PRO A 441 4.69 -22.18 -23.53
CA PRO A 441 3.92 -23.39 -23.47
C PRO A 441 4.30 -23.99 -22.12
N ALA A 442 3.39 -23.98 -21.18
CA ALA A 442 3.51 -24.87 -20.05
C ALA A 442 3.47 -26.28 -20.66
N ASP A 443 4.64 -26.85 -20.89
CA ASP A 443 4.76 -28.26 -21.27
C ASP A 443 3.97 -29.05 -20.23
N GLY A 444 2.79 -29.56 -20.62
CA GLY A 444 1.90 -30.25 -19.70
C GLY A 444 0.75 -29.45 -19.10
N ALA A 445 0.57 -28.14 -19.37
CA ALA A 445 -0.54 -27.36 -18.84
C ALA A 445 -1.88 -27.98 -19.22
N VAL A 446 -2.75 -28.12 -18.24
CA VAL A 446 -4.18 -28.39 -18.42
C VAL A 446 -4.82 -27.11 -18.90
N ASP A 447 -5.84 -27.17 -19.77
CA ASP A 447 -6.68 -26.03 -20.07
C ASP A 447 -7.19 -25.41 -18.74
N PRO A 448 -7.32 -24.07 -18.64
CA PRO A 448 -7.75 -23.44 -17.40
C PRO A 448 -9.09 -23.99 -16.90
N ILE A 449 -9.21 -24.16 -15.61
CA ILE A 449 -10.45 -24.55 -14.96
C ILE A 449 -11.41 -23.36 -14.99
N VAL A 450 -12.62 -23.60 -15.48
CA VAL A 450 -13.66 -22.56 -15.61
C VAL A 450 -14.87 -22.82 -14.71
N SER A 451 -15.01 -24.06 -14.22
CA SER A 451 -16.10 -24.46 -13.32
C SER A 451 -15.65 -25.55 -12.36
N MET A 452 -16.13 -25.49 -11.13
CA MET A 452 -15.93 -26.52 -10.11
C MET A 452 -17.26 -26.78 -9.39
N THR A 453 -17.79 -28.00 -9.49
CA THR A 453 -18.92 -28.45 -8.69
C THR A 453 -18.40 -29.08 -7.40
N ARG A 454 -18.92 -28.64 -6.25
CA ARG A 454 -18.54 -29.10 -4.90
C ARG A 454 -19.53 -30.14 -4.35
N PRO A 455 -19.15 -30.96 -3.36
CA PRO A 455 -20.04 -31.94 -2.72
C PRO A 455 -21.25 -31.29 -2.05
N SER A 456 -21.07 -30.09 -1.47
CA SER A 456 -22.10 -29.31 -0.81
C SER A 456 -23.18 -28.74 -1.73
N GLY A 457 -23.03 -28.91 -3.05
CA GLY A 457 -24.07 -28.67 -4.06
C GLY A 457 -23.99 -27.32 -4.80
N GLY A 458 -24.35 -27.39 -6.08
CA GLY A 458 -24.51 -26.28 -7.02
C GLY A 458 -23.29 -26.05 -7.91
N PRO A 459 -23.50 -25.84 -9.25
CA PRO A 459 -22.45 -25.26 -10.07
C PRO A 459 -22.26 -23.82 -9.63
N ALA A 460 -21.21 -23.56 -8.90
CA ALA A 460 -20.80 -22.21 -8.63
C ALA A 460 -19.94 -21.74 -9.82
N ALA A 461 -20.11 -20.48 -10.26
CA ALA A 461 -19.02 -19.76 -10.87
C ALA A 461 -17.77 -20.07 -10.04
N LEU A 462 -16.64 -20.29 -10.68
CA LEU A 462 -15.45 -20.78 -10.02
C LEU A 462 -15.04 -19.82 -8.90
N SER A 463 -15.42 -20.16 -7.67
CA SER A 463 -15.04 -19.45 -6.45
C SER A 463 -13.81 -20.14 -5.89
N GLN A 464 -12.77 -19.37 -5.67
CA GLN A 464 -11.56 -19.79 -4.96
C GLN A 464 -11.70 -19.32 -3.50
N THR A 465 -11.44 -20.19 -2.56
CA THR A 465 -11.36 -19.85 -1.13
C THR A 465 -10.13 -20.51 -0.53
N SER A 466 -9.63 -20.01 0.59
CA SER A 466 -8.52 -20.66 1.29
C SER A 466 -8.85 -22.09 1.70
N ALA A 467 -10.14 -22.39 1.88
CA ALA A 467 -10.63 -23.73 2.23
C ALA A 467 -10.83 -24.68 1.04
N CYS A 468 -10.99 -24.14 -0.19
CA CYS A 468 -11.19 -24.94 -1.39
C CYS A 468 -10.82 -24.16 -2.66
N HIS A 469 -9.77 -24.56 -3.33
CA HIS A 469 -9.29 -23.93 -4.56
C HIS A 469 -8.52 -24.93 -5.45
N VAL A 470 -8.34 -24.54 -6.70
CA VAL A 470 -7.40 -25.21 -7.60
C VAL A 470 -6.12 -24.40 -7.71
N ALA A 471 -4.99 -25.08 -7.73
CA ALA A 471 -3.67 -24.45 -7.81
C ALA A 471 -2.78 -25.19 -8.80
N THR A 472 -1.77 -24.50 -9.32
CA THR A 472 -0.67 -25.13 -10.05
C THR A 472 0.50 -25.35 -9.09
N VAL A 473 0.85 -26.58 -8.81
CA VAL A 473 1.95 -26.97 -7.93
C VAL A 473 2.94 -27.80 -8.76
N ASP A 474 4.19 -27.37 -8.82
CA ASP A 474 5.25 -28.03 -9.64
C ASP A 474 4.81 -28.31 -11.10
N GLY A 475 4.01 -27.37 -11.70
CA GLY A 475 3.49 -27.50 -13.07
C GLY A 475 2.31 -28.47 -13.24
N GLN A 476 1.77 -29.02 -12.17
CA GLN A 476 0.59 -29.87 -12.18
C GLN A 476 -0.62 -29.18 -11.56
N LEU A 477 -1.82 -29.51 -12.04
CA LEU A 477 -3.07 -29.07 -11.45
C LEU A 477 -3.33 -29.84 -10.16
N HIS A 478 -3.63 -29.13 -9.09
CA HIS A 478 -4.02 -29.67 -7.79
C HIS A 478 -5.38 -29.10 -7.36
N LEU A 479 -6.20 -29.95 -6.77
CA LEU A 479 -7.35 -29.55 -5.99
C LEU A 479 -6.96 -29.56 -4.52
N GLN A 480 -6.96 -28.39 -3.89
CA GLN A 480 -6.68 -28.21 -2.46
C GLN A 480 -7.98 -27.89 -1.73
N THR A 481 -8.36 -28.71 -0.75
CA THR A 481 -9.63 -28.55 -0.05
C THR A 481 -9.65 -29.19 1.34
N SER A 482 -10.41 -28.57 2.26
CA SER A 482 -10.74 -29.14 3.57
C SER A 482 -12.08 -29.90 3.59
N GLU A 483 -12.84 -29.92 2.50
CA GLU A 483 -14.15 -30.56 2.39
C GLU A 483 -14.02 -31.90 1.63
N PRO A 484 -14.27 -33.08 2.25
CA PRO A 484 -14.26 -34.35 1.56
C PRO A 484 -15.49 -34.54 0.67
N GLY A 485 -15.37 -35.33 -0.39
CA GLY A 485 -16.44 -35.72 -1.29
C GLY A 485 -16.07 -35.70 -2.76
N GLU A 486 -17.07 -35.70 -3.62
CA GLU A 486 -16.88 -35.75 -5.08
C GLU A 486 -16.88 -34.33 -5.65
N TYR A 487 -15.85 -34.01 -6.40
CA TYR A 487 -15.69 -32.77 -7.13
C TYR A 487 -15.72 -33.02 -8.62
N ARG A 488 -16.32 -32.11 -9.37
CA ARG A 488 -16.20 -32.12 -10.82
C ARG A 488 -15.59 -30.81 -11.28
N LEU A 489 -14.47 -30.92 -11.97
CA LEU A 489 -13.76 -29.81 -12.59
C LEU A 489 -14.10 -29.77 -14.08
N GLU A 490 -14.32 -28.60 -14.65
CA GLU A 490 -14.53 -28.39 -16.07
C GLU A 490 -13.49 -27.38 -16.59
N THR A 491 -12.87 -27.73 -17.73
CA THR A 491 -11.90 -26.85 -18.41
C THR A 491 -12.58 -25.95 -19.44
N ALA A 492 -11.86 -24.90 -19.90
CA ALA A 492 -12.30 -24.04 -21.01
C ALA A 492 -12.57 -24.82 -22.30
N GLY A 493 -11.89 -25.94 -22.52
CA GLY A 493 -12.11 -26.86 -23.64
C GLY A 493 -13.30 -27.83 -23.46
N HIS A 494 -14.18 -27.59 -22.46
CA HIS A 494 -15.32 -28.46 -22.10
C HIS A 494 -14.94 -29.90 -21.79
N GLN A 495 -13.77 -30.12 -21.27
CA GLN A 495 -13.37 -31.40 -20.71
C GLN A 495 -13.68 -31.42 -19.21
N THR A 496 -14.10 -32.55 -18.68
CA THR A 496 -14.42 -32.73 -17.26
C THR A 496 -13.56 -33.79 -16.61
N ALA A 497 -13.20 -33.55 -15.35
CA ALA A 497 -12.56 -34.56 -14.49
C ALA A 497 -13.34 -34.64 -13.18
N ASP A 498 -13.61 -35.89 -12.76
CA ASP A 498 -14.18 -36.17 -11.43
C ASP A 498 -13.04 -36.48 -10.46
N VAL A 499 -13.01 -35.77 -9.34
CA VAL A 499 -11.97 -35.88 -8.31
C VAL A 499 -12.63 -36.25 -6.99
N THR A 500 -12.24 -37.40 -6.46
CA THR A 500 -12.72 -37.91 -5.17
C THR A 500 -11.75 -37.47 -4.06
N VAL A 501 -12.23 -36.68 -3.12
CA VAL A 501 -11.50 -36.30 -1.91
C VAL A 501 -11.96 -37.23 -0.77
N PRO A 502 -11.05 -38.08 -0.25
CA PRO A 502 -11.39 -38.98 0.84
C PRO A 502 -11.66 -38.22 2.15
N PRO A 503 -12.37 -38.85 3.11
CA PRO A 503 -12.55 -38.24 4.44
C PRO A 503 -11.21 -37.82 5.05
N LEU A 504 -11.16 -36.60 5.58
CA LEU A 504 -9.98 -36.04 6.23
C LEU A 504 -9.99 -36.35 7.73
N SER A 505 -8.80 -36.48 8.30
CA SER A 505 -8.64 -36.65 9.74
C SER A 505 -9.10 -35.35 10.42
N PRO A 506 -9.80 -35.43 11.57
CA PRO A 506 -10.17 -34.22 12.31
C PRO A 506 -8.94 -33.43 12.75
N PRO A 507 -9.06 -32.13 12.94
CA PRO A 507 -7.94 -31.30 13.43
C PRO A 507 -7.37 -31.83 14.74
N ILE A 508 -6.05 -31.87 14.83
CA ILE A 508 -5.34 -32.28 16.06
C ILE A 508 -5.03 -31.01 16.85
N ALA A 509 -5.63 -30.88 18.04
CA ALA A 509 -5.30 -29.78 18.96
C ALA A 509 -3.92 -30.01 19.59
N VAL A 510 -3.05 -28.99 19.52
CA VAL A 510 -1.75 -28.97 20.18
C VAL A 510 -1.90 -28.22 21.49
N SER A 511 -2.37 -28.89 22.52
CA SER A 511 -2.79 -28.26 23.80
C SER A 511 -1.70 -28.22 24.88
N GLY A 512 -0.51 -28.73 24.60
CA GLY A 512 0.60 -28.78 25.55
C GLY A 512 0.67 -30.09 26.36
N PRO A 513 1.42 -30.15 27.47
CA PRO A 513 2.11 -29.01 28.11
C PRO A 513 3.20 -28.40 27.27
N TRP A 514 3.44 -27.11 27.49
CA TRP A 514 4.45 -26.34 26.75
C TRP A 514 5.66 -26.02 27.63
N SER A 515 6.84 -26.16 27.10
CA SER A 515 8.06 -25.56 27.65
C SER A 515 8.27 -24.21 26.97
N LEU A 516 8.51 -23.17 27.75
CA LEU A 516 8.77 -21.82 27.25
C LEU A 516 10.14 -21.37 27.69
N GLN A 517 11.04 -21.08 26.73
CA GLN A 517 12.39 -20.57 26.97
C GLN A 517 12.49 -19.13 26.46
N PHE A 518 12.95 -18.22 27.30
CA PHE A 518 13.13 -16.82 26.94
C PHE A 518 14.56 -16.53 26.51
N THR A 519 14.72 -15.55 25.61
CA THR A 519 16.02 -15.05 25.20
C THR A 519 16.87 -14.65 26.42
N PRO A 520 18.08 -15.19 26.57
CA PRO A 520 18.95 -14.84 27.68
C PRO A 520 19.29 -13.34 27.76
N GLY A 521 19.56 -12.88 28.98
CA GLY A 521 20.00 -11.49 29.22
C GLY A 521 18.87 -10.45 29.31
N ARG A 522 17.61 -10.85 29.12
CA ARG A 522 16.42 -9.95 29.20
C ARG A 522 15.62 -10.09 30.50
N ARG A 523 16.24 -10.61 31.55
CA ARG A 523 15.70 -10.74 32.95
C ARG A 523 14.48 -11.66 33.10
N ALA A 524 14.05 -12.39 32.09
CA ALA A 524 13.06 -13.44 32.28
C ALA A 524 13.73 -14.70 32.81
N PRO A 525 12.97 -15.62 33.47
CA PRO A 525 13.48 -16.92 33.82
C PRO A 525 13.95 -17.67 32.55
N ALA A 526 15.03 -18.46 32.65
CA ALA A 526 15.56 -19.18 31.49
C ALA A 526 14.50 -20.13 30.91
N GLN A 527 13.62 -20.70 31.72
CA GLN A 527 12.57 -21.64 31.33
C GLN A 527 11.34 -21.50 32.23
N SER A 528 10.19 -21.65 31.60
CA SER A 528 8.89 -21.76 32.28
C SER A 528 8.10 -22.93 31.68
N HIS A 529 7.16 -23.50 32.46
CA HIS A 529 6.24 -24.53 31.98
C HIS A 529 4.82 -23.98 32.00
N LEU A 530 4.06 -24.28 30.98
CA LEU A 530 2.70 -23.80 30.79
C LEU A 530 1.79 -25.02 30.52
N ASP A 531 0.75 -25.19 31.35
CA ASP A 531 -0.26 -26.22 31.09
C ASP A 531 -1.15 -25.86 29.90
N ALA A 532 -1.33 -24.55 29.65
CA ALA A 532 -2.09 -24.00 28.53
C ALA A 532 -1.47 -22.68 28.07
N LEU A 533 -1.69 -22.35 26.80
CA LEU A 533 -1.27 -21.08 26.21
C LEU A 533 -2.06 -19.92 26.81
N SER A 534 -1.36 -18.84 27.09
CA SER A 534 -1.95 -17.58 27.60
C SER A 534 -0.99 -16.42 27.33
N SER A 535 -1.52 -15.20 27.34
CA SER A 535 -0.70 -14.00 27.21
C SER A 535 0.33 -13.91 28.35
N TRP A 536 1.58 -13.56 28.02
CA TRP A 536 2.64 -13.31 29.00
C TRP A 536 2.23 -12.25 30.01
N THR A 537 1.40 -11.31 29.60
CA THR A 537 0.92 -10.21 30.47
C THR A 537 0.03 -10.66 31.61
N LEU A 538 -0.51 -11.87 31.54
CA LEU A 538 -1.29 -12.48 32.63
C LEU A 538 -0.41 -13.17 33.69
N SER A 539 0.90 -13.27 33.47
CA SER A 539 1.82 -13.88 34.43
C SER A 539 1.89 -13.08 35.73
N THR A 540 1.98 -13.80 36.86
CA THR A 540 2.26 -13.20 38.16
C THR A 540 3.73 -12.84 38.36
N ASP A 541 4.63 -13.42 37.55
CA ASP A 541 6.04 -13.07 37.54
C ASP A 541 6.23 -11.77 36.67
N PRO A 542 6.66 -10.65 37.29
CA PRO A 542 6.82 -9.41 36.58
C PRO A 542 7.89 -9.47 35.45
N THR A 543 8.84 -10.41 35.55
CA THR A 543 9.88 -10.59 34.52
C THR A 543 9.34 -11.26 33.27
N VAL A 544 8.29 -12.04 33.36
CA VAL A 544 7.51 -12.61 32.25
C VAL A 544 6.44 -11.61 31.79
N LYS A 545 5.70 -11.04 32.75
CA LYS A 545 4.59 -10.10 32.49
C LYS A 545 5.01 -8.95 31.57
N TYR A 546 6.19 -8.40 31.77
CA TYR A 546 6.74 -7.27 31.03
C TYR A 546 7.88 -7.69 30.09
N PHE A 547 7.91 -8.94 29.66
CA PHE A 547 8.98 -9.40 28.77
C PHE A 547 8.87 -8.80 27.38
N SER A 548 9.99 -8.38 26.83
CA SER A 548 10.15 -7.99 25.42
C SER A 548 11.34 -8.73 24.80
N GLY A 549 11.09 -9.38 23.68
CA GLY A 549 12.05 -10.25 23.00
C GLY A 549 11.42 -11.55 22.54
N THR A 550 12.23 -12.59 22.37
CA THR A 550 11.78 -13.87 21.86
C THR A 550 11.57 -14.89 22.98
N GLY A 551 10.38 -15.49 23.01
CA GLY A 551 10.06 -16.67 23.80
C GLY A 551 9.83 -17.88 22.89
N THR A 552 10.61 -18.95 23.08
CA THR A 552 10.49 -20.19 22.30
C THR A 552 9.66 -21.19 23.03
N TYR A 553 8.51 -21.49 22.49
CA TYR A 553 7.61 -22.55 22.95
C TYR A 553 8.02 -23.87 22.32
N SER A 554 8.01 -24.95 23.11
CA SER A 554 8.22 -26.29 22.59
C SER A 554 7.25 -27.29 23.21
N THR A 555 6.78 -28.24 22.41
CA THR A 555 5.92 -29.36 22.84
C THR A 555 6.03 -30.53 21.86
N ASP A 556 5.61 -31.71 22.32
CA ASP A 556 5.53 -32.89 21.47
C ASP A 556 4.09 -33.17 21.08
N VAL A 557 3.86 -33.51 19.81
CA VAL A 557 2.56 -33.83 19.26
C VAL A 557 2.57 -35.19 18.58
N GLN A 558 1.51 -35.97 18.79
CA GLN A 558 1.33 -37.28 18.12
C GLN A 558 0.54 -37.10 16.83
N VAL A 559 1.10 -37.54 15.72
CA VAL A 559 0.47 -37.52 14.39
C VAL A 559 0.21 -38.93 13.93
N ALA A 560 -1.04 -39.25 13.64
CA ALA A 560 -1.41 -40.55 13.14
C ALA A 560 -0.99 -40.74 11.66
N ALA A 561 -0.67 -41.97 11.25
CA ALA A 561 -0.18 -42.26 9.90
C ALA A 561 -1.21 -41.89 8.81
N ASP A 562 -2.49 -41.96 9.11
CA ASP A 562 -3.57 -41.63 8.19
C ASP A 562 -3.67 -40.11 7.91
N ALA A 563 -3.24 -39.29 8.85
CA ALA A 563 -3.16 -37.84 8.63
C ALA A 563 -2.12 -37.46 7.56
N LEU A 564 -1.11 -38.28 7.36
CA LEU A 564 -0.03 -38.12 6.38
C LEU A 564 -0.21 -39.00 5.13
N ALA A 565 -1.38 -39.64 4.96
CA ALA A 565 -1.65 -40.49 3.81
C ALA A 565 -1.62 -39.67 2.50
N GLY A 566 -1.19 -40.32 1.39
CA GLY A 566 -0.95 -39.66 0.11
C GLY A 566 -2.12 -38.77 -0.37
N GLY A 567 -1.79 -37.65 -0.98
CA GLY A 567 -2.74 -36.63 -1.43
C GLY A 567 -3.27 -35.76 -0.31
N ARG A 568 -2.54 -35.62 0.80
CA ARG A 568 -2.85 -34.73 1.92
C ARG A 568 -1.66 -33.85 2.26
N SER A 569 -1.96 -32.64 2.62
CA SER A 569 -1.06 -31.75 3.35
C SER A 569 -1.55 -31.55 4.78
N VAL A 570 -0.65 -31.20 5.68
CA VAL A 570 -0.95 -30.86 7.06
C VAL A 570 -0.52 -29.43 7.32
N ILE A 571 -1.48 -28.59 7.63
CA ILE A 571 -1.27 -27.17 7.92
C ILE A 571 -1.21 -26.99 9.43
N LEU A 572 -0.12 -26.43 9.93
CA LEU A 572 -0.04 -25.90 11.29
C LEU A 572 -0.71 -24.52 11.30
N ASP A 573 -1.80 -24.40 12.03
CA ASP A 573 -2.47 -23.14 12.33
C ASP A 573 -2.18 -22.78 13.78
N MET A 574 -1.50 -21.65 14.01
CA MET A 574 -1.10 -21.20 15.34
C MET A 574 -2.14 -20.28 16.00
N GLY A 575 -3.22 -19.96 15.30
CA GLY A 575 -4.24 -19.04 15.79
C GLY A 575 -3.68 -17.64 15.99
N ASP A 576 -3.81 -17.11 17.21
CA ASP A 576 -3.34 -15.77 17.55
C ASP A 576 -1.88 -15.79 18.04
N VAL A 577 -1.02 -15.02 17.36
CA VAL A 577 0.41 -14.84 17.67
C VAL A 577 0.70 -13.35 17.81
N ARG A 578 1.54 -12.97 18.80
CA ARG A 578 1.89 -11.57 19.09
C ARG A 578 3.41 -11.42 19.22
N SER A 579 4.22 -10.97 18.20
CA SER A 579 3.82 -10.43 16.87
C SER A 579 4.24 -11.34 15.72
N LEU A 580 5.44 -11.96 15.78
CA LEU A 580 6.03 -12.83 14.76
C LEU A 580 6.28 -14.23 15.34
N ALA A 581 6.23 -15.25 14.47
CA ALA A 581 6.54 -16.62 14.85
C ALA A 581 7.51 -17.29 13.89
N GLN A 582 8.67 -17.71 14.35
CA GLN A 582 9.51 -18.68 13.64
C GLN A 582 9.09 -20.10 14.03
N VAL A 583 8.88 -20.94 13.04
CA VAL A 583 8.38 -22.31 13.25
C VAL A 583 9.45 -23.33 12.89
N LYS A 584 9.63 -24.32 13.78
CA LYS A 584 10.42 -25.52 13.51
C LYS A 584 9.65 -26.77 13.89
N VAL A 585 9.75 -27.80 13.04
CA VAL A 585 9.18 -29.12 13.30
C VAL A 585 10.29 -30.15 13.11
N ASN A 586 10.55 -30.97 14.14
CA ASN A 586 11.62 -31.98 14.12
C ASN A 586 12.99 -31.40 13.72
N GLY A 587 13.26 -30.12 14.10
CA GLY A 587 14.48 -29.42 13.77
C GLY A 587 14.51 -28.80 12.35
N HIS A 588 13.51 -29.04 11.52
CA HIS A 588 13.37 -28.38 10.22
C HIS A 588 12.81 -26.97 10.40
N ASP A 589 13.55 -25.96 9.96
CA ASP A 589 13.12 -24.56 10.00
C ASP A 589 12.16 -24.30 8.82
N LEU A 590 10.95 -23.84 9.13
CA LEU A 590 9.89 -23.54 8.16
C LEU A 590 9.74 -22.01 7.93
N GLY A 591 10.66 -21.22 8.45
CA GLY A 591 10.70 -19.78 8.26
C GLY A 591 9.94 -18.99 9.32
N VAL A 592 9.77 -17.72 9.04
CA VAL A 592 9.10 -16.76 9.93
C VAL A 592 7.76 -16.33 9.35
N LEU A 593 6.70 -16.51 10.12
CA LEU A 593 5.40 -15.94 9.84
C LEU A 593 5.33 -14.58 10.54
N TRP A 594 5.24 -13.53 9.77
CA TRP A 594 5.30 -12.16 10.27
C TRP A 594 4.01 -11.36 10.06
N VAL A 595 3.01 -12.00 9.44
CA VAL A 595 1.66 -11.45 9.20
C VAL A 595 0.64 -12.58 9.29
N ALA A 596 -0.55 -12.28 9.81
CA ALA A 596 -1.66 -13.24 9.84
C ALA A 596 -2.19 -13.55 8.42
N PRO A 597 -2.76 -14.75 8.19
CA PRO A 597 -2.93 -15.84 9.15
C PRO A 597 -1.62 -16.58 9.42
N PHE A 598 -1.38 -16.95 10.69
CA PHE A 598 -0.16 -17.65 11.12
C PHE A 598 -0.28 -19.16 10.82
N ARG A 599 -0.20 -19.50 9.54
CA ARG A 599 -0.34 -20.85 9.00
C ARG A 599 0.86 -21.25 8.16
N VAL A 600 1.30 -22.49 8.28
CA VAL A 600 2.39 -23.02 7.49
C VAL A 600 2.17 -24.49 7.18
N ASP A 601 2.52 -24.93 5.97
CA ASP A 601 2.54 -26.36 5.60
C ASP A 601 3.72 -27.05 6.31
N VAL A 602 3.40 -28.01 7.15
CA VAL A 602 4.36 -28.80 7.92
C VAL A 602 4.50 -30.24 7.41
N THR A 603 3.84 -30.59 6.31
CA THR A 603 3.73 -31.96 5.78
C THR A 603 5.07 -32.65 5.65
N ARG A 604 6.05 -31.95 5.03
CA ARG A 604 7.38 -32.50 4.76
C ARG A 604 8.25 -32.66 6.01
N ALA A 605 7.92 -31.94 7.08
CA ALA A 605 8.65 -31.96 8.34
C ALA A 605 8.06 -32.94 9.37
N LEU A 606 6.83 -33.46 9.11
CA LEU A 606 6.15 -34.41 9.99
C LEU A 606 6.45 -35.85 9.62
N HIS A 607 6.34 -36.72 10.65
CA HIS A 607 6.29 -38.18 10.49
C HIS A 607 5.21 -38.80 11.37
N ALA A 608 4.81 -40.02 11.09
CA ALA A 608 3.87 -40.76 11.93
C ALA A 608 4.49 -41.03 13.31
N GLY A 609 3.72 -40.80 14.36
CA GLY A 609 4.17 -40.93 15.75
C GLY A 609 4.45 -39.57 16.39
N GLY A 610 5.45 -39.52 17.29
CA GLY A 610 5.82 -38.31 18.02
C GLY A 610 6.59 -37.31 17.16
N ASN A 611 6.19 -36.04 17.18
CA ASN A 611 6.87 -34.95 16.50
C ASN A 611 7.14 -33.82 17.48
N HIS A 612 8.29 -33.17 17.37
CA HIS A 612 8.69 -32.04 18.20
C HIS A 612 8.41 -30.75 17.46
N LEU A 613 7.58 -29.89 18.09
CA LEU A 613 7.22 -28.57 17.59
C LEU A 613 7.91 -27.48 18.41
N GLU A 614 8.56 -26.54 17.76
CA GLU A 614 9.11 -25.32 18.33
C GLU A 614 8.51 -24.10 17.63
N VAL A 615 8.03 -23.13 18.41
CA VAL A 615 7.51 -21.86 17.95
C VAL A 615 8.19 -20.74 18.70
N ALA A 616 9.07 -19.98 18.05
CA ALA A 616 9.75 -18.84 18.64
C ALA A 616 8.96 -17.56 18.34
N VAL A 617 8.26 -17.04 19.36
CA VAL A 617 7.43 -15.83 19.24
C VAL A 617 8.22 -14.63 19.72
N THR A 618 8.26 -13.60 18.89
CA THR A 618 8.92 -12.32 19.20
C THR A 618 7.90 -11.20 19.27
N ASN A 619 7.85 -10.49 20.41
CA ASN A 619 7.06 -9.28 20.60
C ASN A 619 7.96 -8.01 20.55
N ASP A 620 7.35 -6.85 20.72
CA ASP A 620 7.97 -5.52 20.69
C ASP A 620 8.46 -5.03 22.09
N TRP A 621 8.82 -3.73 22.20
CA TRP A 621 9.29 -3.11 23.44
C TRP A 621 8.19 -2.54 24.32
N HIS A 622 6.96 -2.43 23.87
CA HIS A 622 5.85 -1.75 24.54
C HIS A 622 5.68 -2.15 26.01
N ASN A 623 5.47 -3.44 26.24
CA ASN A 623 5.23 -3.95 27.61
C ASN A 623 6.42 -3.75 28.55
N ARG A 624 7.65 -3.86 28.01
CA ARG A 624 8.84 -3.69 28.85
C ARG A 624 9.03 -2.24 29.28
N LEU A 625 8.81 -1.29 28.38
CA LEU A 625 8.87 0.12 28.68
C LEU A 625 7.86 0.53 29.75
N ILE A 626 6.63 -0.01 29.69
CA ILE A 626 5.61 0.18 30.73
C ILE A 626 6.07 -0.43 32.07
N GLY A 627 6.63 -1.63 32.05
CA GLY A 627 7.12 -2.30 33.27
C GLY A 627 8.25 -1.55 33.96
N ASP A 628 9.11 -0.90 33.20
CA ASP A 628 10.21 -0.10 33.74
C ASP A 628 9.71 1.19 34.40
N GLU A 629 8.53 1.71 34.05
CA GLU A 629 7.93 2.87 34.72
C GLU A 629 7.45 2.58 36.17
N ALA A 630 7.37 1.32 36.56
CA ALA A 630 7.15 0.92 37.93
C ALA A 630 8.44 0.90 38.78
N GLN A 631 9.60 1.07 38.17
CA GLN A 631 10.91 1.08 38.79
C GLN A 631 11.40 2.51 39.06
N PRO A 632 12.30 2.72 40.04
CA PRO A 632 12.93 4.02 40.24
C PRO A 632 13.57 4.55 38.95
N ALA A 633 13.39 5.85 38.68
CA ALA A 633 13.98 6.48 37.51
C ALA A 633 15.51 6.54 37.64
N ASP A 634 16.22 6.17 36.60
CA ASP A 634 17.68 6.25 36.46
C ASP A 634 18.13 7.27 35.41
N VAL A 635 17.17 8.04 34.91
CA VAL A 635 17.32 9.16 33.98
C VAL A 635 16.45 10.34 34.43
N GLN A 636 16.76 11.53 33.93
CA GLN A 636 15.95 12.73 34.22
C GLN A 636 15.06 13.06 33.01
N TRP A 637 13.77 13.09 33.26
CA TRP A 637 12.77 13.47 32.27
C TRP A 637 12.40 14.94 32.35
N GLY A 638 12.26 15.56 31.21
CA GLY A 638 11.72 16.93 31.08
C GLY A 638 10.22 17.01 31.35
N ASN A 639 9.67 18.19 31.11
CA ASN A 639 8.23 18.38 31.15
C ASN A 639 7.54 17.62 30.04
N VAL A 640 6.27 17.27 30.27
CA VAL A 640 5.43 16.68 29.23
C VAL A 640 5.37 17.60 28.03
N ALA A 641 5.80 17.11 26.87
CA ALA A 641 5.66 17.82 25.61
C ALA A 641 4.19 17.75 25.14
N VAL A 642 3.75 18.78 24.45
CA VAL A 642 2.37 18.89 23.97
C VAL A 642 2.38 19.22 22.49
N TYR A 643 1.91 18.28 21.67
CA TYR A 643 1.76 18.46 20.23
C TYR A 643 0.56 19.33 19.91
N ASN A 644 0.76 20.33 19.03
CA ASN A 644 -0.29 21.28 18.64
C ASN A 644 -1.03 21.93 19.83
N HIS A 645 -0.35 22.13 20.96
CA HIS A 645 -0.88 22.75 22.18
C HIS A 645 -2.10 22.05 22.81
N LYS A 646 -2.36 20.79 22.47
CA LYS A 646 -3.58 20.09 22.93
C LYS A 646 -3.35 18.69 23.48
N THR A 647 -2.37 17.95 22.96
CA THR A 647 -2.23 16.52 23.28
C THR A 647 -0.89 16.26 23.96
N PRO A 648 -0.87 15.66 25.16
CA PRO A 648 0.36 15.23 25.81
C PRO A 648 1.05 14.13 24.99
N GLU A 649 2.35 14.27 24.74
CA GLU A 649 3.11 13.40 23.82
C GLU A 649 4.30 12.69 24.48
N GLY A 650 4.29 12.59 25.79
CA GLY A 650 5.40 12.02 26.55
C GLY A 650 6.42 13.06 27.01
N ARG A 651 7.58 12.59 27.45
CA ARG A 651 8.62 13.41 28.07
C ARG A 651 9.97 13.18 27.41
N PRO A 652 10.67 14.25 27.00
CA PRO A 652 12.03 14.13 26.51
C PRO A 652 13.02 13.83 27.63
N LEU A 653 14.13 13.18 27.29
CA LEU A 653 15.32 13.13 28.12
C LEU A 653 15.89 14.55 28.23
N THR A 654 16.25 14.99 29.46
CA THR A 654 16.82 16.33 29.66
C THR A 654 18.33 16.34 29.42
N GLU A 655 19.02 15.27 29.83
CA GLU A 655 20.44 15.08 29.65
C GLU A 655 20.79 13.59 29.64
N PHE A 656 21.88 13.23 28.99
CA PHE A 656 22.36 11.86 29.03
C PHE A 656 22.91 11.53 30.43
N PRO A 657 22.48 10.42 31.05
CA PRO A 657 22.93 10.05 32.38
C PRO A 657 24.43 9.67 32.36
N GLN A 658 25.14 9.97 33.45
CA GLN A 658 26.59 9.71 33.56
C GLN A 658 26.94 8.23 33.46
N TRP A 659 26.03 7.34 33.89
CA TRP A 659 26.23 5.91 33.70
C TRP A 659 26.26 5.47 32.22
N LEU A 660 25.67 6.27 31.33
CA LEU A 660 25.64 5.97 29.91
C LEU A 660 26.82 6.60 29.15
N VAL A 661 27.16 7.85 29.45
CA VAL A 661 28.20 8.61 28.69
C VAL A 661 29.51 8.74 29.44
N GLY A 662 29.50 8.63 30.76
CA GLY A 662 30.68 8.80 31.63
C GLY A 662 31.33 7.49 32.05
N GLY A 663 30.74 6.34 31.75
CA GLY A 663 31.26 5.02 32.16
C GLY A 663 30.99 4.65 33.61
N ASP A 664 30.19 5.41 34.34
CA ASP A 664 29.74 5.07 35.68
C ASP A 664 28.86 3.80 35.64
N PRO A 665 28.83 2.98 36.70
CA PRO A 665 27.87 1.86 36.78
C PRO A 665 26.43 2.34 36.74
N ARG A 666 25.58 1.66 35.96
CA ARG A 666 24.15 1.94 35.97
C ARG A 666 23.56 1.75 37.37
N PRO A 667 22.74 2.69 37.88
CA PRO A 667 22.11 2.55 39.19
C PRO A 667 21.34 1.23 39.33
N GLN A 668 21.44 0.58 40.48
CA GLN A 668 20.75 -0.67 40.82
C GLN A 668 19.25 -0.41 41.05
N GLY A 669 18.54 0.17 40.06
CA GLY A 669 17.15 0.61 40.19
C GLY A 669 16.09 -0.34 39.62
N GLY A 670 16.50 -1.43 39.00
CA GLY A 670 15.56 -2.41 38.40
C GLY A 670 15.11 -2.11 36.98
N ARG A 671 15.34 -0.91 36.45
CA ARG A 671 15.07 -0.60 35.03
C ARG A 671 15.98 -1.43 34.12
N PHE A 672 15.41 -1.90 33.02
CA PHE A 672 16.12 -2.67 32.01
C PHE A 672 16.43 -1.82 30.76
N THR A 673 15.42 -1.13 30.26
CA THR A 673 15.48 -0.36 29.03
C THR A 673 16.12 1.02 29.23
N PHE A 674 16.59 1.59 28.15
CA PHE A 674 16.87 3.02 28.00
C PHE A 674 16.20 3.51 26.73
N THR A 675 15.60 4.70 26.78
CA THR A 675 15.10 5.43 25.60
C THR A 675 15.28 6.94 25.82
N SER A 676 15.43 7.70 24.76
CA SER A 676 15.53 9.16 24.83
C SER A 676 14.18 9.88 24.93
N TRP A 677 13.07 9.13 24.82
CA TRP A 677 11.72 9.64 24.93
C TRP A 677 10.84 8.68 25.74
N ASN A 678 10.07 9.21 26.68
CA ASN A 678 9.17 8.42 27.51
C ASN A 678 7.71 8.68 27.17
N TYR A 679 7.06 7.68 26.59
CA TYR A 679 5.63 7.69 26.24
C TYR A 679 4.72 7.20 27.35
N PHE A 680 5.25 6.44 28.33
CA PHE A 680 4.46 5.60 29.23
C PHE A 680 4.40 6.08 30.67
N THR A 681 3.47 5.49 31.38
CA THR A 681 3.39 5.46 32.84
C THR A 681 3.22 4.02 33.30
N ALA A 682 3.45 3.74 34.59
CA ALA A 682 3.20 2.41 35.17
C ALA A 682 1.72 1.96 35.09
N LYS A 683 0.80 2.84 34.68
CA LYS A 683 -0.63 2.54 34.50
C LYS A 683 -1.04 2.42 33.03
N SER A 684 -0.11 2.55 32.10
CA SER A 684 -0.39 2.35 30.70
C SER A 684 -0.86 0.92 30.44
N LYS A 685 -1.72 0.73 29.43
CA LYS A 685 -2.28 -0.57 29.09
C LYS A 685 -1.16 -1.46 28.53
N LEU A 686 -1.12 -2.71 28.92
CA LEU A 686 -0.27 -3.74 28.32
C LEU A 686 -0.95 -4.33 27.09
N ASP A 687 -0.17 -4.69 26.10
CA ASP A 687 -0.64 -5.45 24.94
C ASP A 687 -0.39 -6.94 25.15
N ASP A 688 -1.30 -7.77 24.63
CA ASP A 688 -1.12 -9.21 24.69
C ASP A 688 0.21 -9.61 24.01
N ALA A 689 0.87 -10.61 24.57
CA ALA A 689 2.19 -11.05 24.12
C ALA A 689 2.33 -12.57 24.17
N GLY A 690 3.04 -13.14 23.22
CA GLY A 690 3.33 -14.56 23.13
C GLY A 690 2.42 -15.33 22.17
N LEU A 691 2.44 -16.66 22.28
CA LEU A 691 1.57 -17.57 21.54
C LEU A 691 0.25 -17.73 22.32
N LEU A 692 -0.86 -17.27 21.73
CA LEU A 692 -2.18 -17.32 22.37
C LEU A 692 -3.01 -18.50 21.86
N GLY A 693 -2.75 -18.96 20.61
CA GLY A 693 -3.45 -20.09 20.01
C GLY A 693 -4.90 -19.78 19.61
N PRO A 694 -5.77 -20.79 19.47
CA PRO A 694 -5.46 -22.22 19.61
C PRO A 694 -4.50 -22.74 18.52
N VAL A 695 -3.59 -23.62 18.90
CA VAL A 695 -2.68 -24.26 17.94
C VAL A 695 -3.26 -25.61 17.49
N THR A 696 -3.36 -25.78 16.18
CA THR A 696 -3.91 -27.01 15.57
C THR A 696 -3.10 -27.49 14.38
N LEU A 697 -3.07 -28.81 14.17
CA LEU A 697 -2.66 -29.42 12.90
C LEU A 697 -3.93 -29.82 12.14
N GLN A 698 -4.09 -29.30 10.94
CA GLN A 698 -5.29 -29.48 10.12
C GLN A 698 -4.92 -30.22 8.85
N ALA A 699 -5.50 -31.40 8.64
CA ALA A 699 -5.35 -32.12 7.37
C ALA A 699 -6.15 -31.40 6.28
N GLN A 700 -5.52 -31.20 5.14
CA GLN A 700 -6.12 -30.67 3.92
C GLN A 700 -5.86 -31.68 2.79
N ALA A 701 -6.84 -31.91 1.93
CA ALA A 701 -6.59 -32.67 0.70
C ALA A 701 -5.76 -31.81 -0.25
N ASP A 702 -4.76 -32.42 -0.84
CA ASP A 702 -3.92 -31.83 -1.88
C ASP A 702 -3.81 -32.89 -3.00
N VAL A 703 -4.86 -32.94 -3.83
CA VAL A 703 -5.06 -34.00 -4.80
C VAL A 703 -4.56 -33.53 -6.16
N ALA A 704 -3.48 -34.13 -6.64
CA ALA A 704 -3.04 -33.96 -8.02
C ALA A 704 -4.11 -34.45 -9.00
N VAL A 705 -4.43 -33.62 -10.00
CA VAL A 705 -5.40 -33.94 -11.06
C VAL A 705 -4.66 -34.15 -12.37
N PRO A 706 -4.35 -35.40 -12.74
CA PRO A 706 -3.61 -35.68 -13.95
C PRO A 706 -4.34 -35.21 -15.22
N LYS A 707 -3.60 -34.74 -16.20
CA LYS A 707 -4.14 -34.23 -17.46
C LYS A 707 -5.00 -35.30 -18.21
N ASP A 708 -4.62 -36.55 -18.12
CA ASP A 708 -5.32 -37.69 -18.72
C ASP A 708 -6.62 -38.07 -18.01
N SER A 709 -6.90 -37.50 -16.83
CA SER A 709 -8.19 -37.65 -16.15
C SER A 709 -9.32 -36.81 -16.76
N PHE A 710 -9.00 -35.85 -17.63
CA PHE A 710 -9.99 -35.00 -18.29
C PHE A 710 -10.52 -35.66 -19.56
N HIS A 711 -11.84 -35.81 -19.64
CA HIS A 711 -12.55 -36.41 -20.75
C HIS A 711 -13.64 -35.46 -21.30
N ARG A 712 -13.89 -35.54 -22.60
CA ARG A 712 -15.06 -34.86 -23.15
C ARG A 712 -16.32 -35.51 -22.63
N PRO A 713 -17.36 -34.76 -22.23
CA PRO A 713 -18.64 -35.35 -21.90
C PRO A 713 -19.12 -36.22 -23.06
N THR A 714 -19.45 -37.46 -22.79
CA THR A 714 -20.13 -38.32 -23.79
C THR A 714 -21.49 -37.69 -24.05
N GLU A 715 -21.73 -37.27 -25.30
CA GLU A 715 -23.09 -36.85 -25.71
C GLU A 715 -24.06 -37.96 -25.34
N SER A 716 -24.92 -37.72 -24.35
CA SER A 716 -26.04 -38.59 -24.08
C SER A 716 -26.95 -38.58 -25.30
N LYS A 717 -26.98 -39.69 -26.04
CA LYS A 717 -27.90 -39.91 -27.16
C LYS A 717 -29.36 -39.88 -26.68
#